data_0c5f76f541894aab9cf2e78c52464d05
#
_entry.id   0c5f76f541894aab9cf2e78c52464d05
#
_cell.length_a   1.000
_cell.length_b   1.000
_cell.length_c   1.000
_cell.angle_alpha   90.00
_cell.angle_beta   90.00
_cell.angle_gamma   90.00
#
_symmetry.space_group_name_H-M   'P 1'
#
loop_
_entity.id
_entity.type
_entity.pdbx_description
1 polymer ?
#
loop_
_entity_poly.entity_id
_entity_poly.type
_entity_poly.pdbx_seq_one_letter_code
_entity_poly.pdbx_strand_id
1 'polypeptide(L)'
;MLGAAVLAGGMLGNMDIVSAADPDAMYKGGVIVESPVRIEQTGEQLEIKAYNEADVLSGEYKAYTSGNFYGAYVIGALKPDISIVTGGNVIMTGGTVGYIYGGFGTYVANVSGNYVYITGNDSVVNGSVYGGNLGSGDGNAENNEVNISSGSKVKKLDPEGSPYAGAVFGGIVNASGNAVNNRVNISDSEVEGDVYGGYAKNGNANGNMVNVSNSQSKNVYGGNVEVSGNAENNRVNISGSKVTENVYGGYTKNGNANNNIVNISSGEFAHIYGGRGSGNGASVSGNKVIIENAKIIGDIYGGAGYNNLANVSGNTVVINNSTVGGDVYGGKMDAAPGKIVENNTVIIGGGSKVTRNVYATGYGSGTAGAGTVILNGAEITGTVLGNYAECIDKTLNICSLNNKVNAFSSFDTINFYVPKDAKNNATMLTTTSGSSIDLANVKTIRAGVANWSTLKKGDVINLLVTGDELKNVPVNMSTTNKLDEVTKKAEIISSSLVELDGTVELSDNDKNIVLKINEDVKPAEATKSLVETRAGEMAFLNNAADLAIGKGFLSAQAAAEAETNKGYTTFAAISAADMRYETGSYVDSKGWGLNVGFARIINKENSKLTLAPLVEYGRANYASFLNDGTRGDGYNQYLGLGFMAKDELKNGTYYEGSVRFGHMKGDYNGDANTDFANYDTDSNYLAFHAGVGKVVDINADSNIDYYGKFFYTHQTSDTVDIRTSFGDTKFDFDSINSYRTRLGARWNKKLNARDTFYAGLAWDYEFDSEARASFNGMAAPTPTMKGSSGLLELGWKMKASKENPVSVDLGLNGWVGKQRGVSFNAGFSWEF
;
A
#
# COMPACT_ATOMS: atom_id res chain seq x y z
N MET A 1 5.89 3.18 11.14
CA MET A 1 5.97 4.58 11.64
C MET A 1 5.59 5.51 10.51
N LEU A 2 4.32 5.72 10.29
CA LEU A 2 3.83 6.82 9.43
C LEU A 2 2.43 7.16 9.89
N GLY A 3 2.22 8.42 10.29
CA GLY A 3 0.89 8.99 10.39
C GLY A 3 0.44 9.51 11.74
N ALA A 4 1.28 10.21 12.45
CA ALA A 4 0.83 11.07 13.56
C ALA A 4 1.48 12.44 13.47
N ALA A 5 1.35 13.10 12.34
CA ALA A 5 1.70 14.51 12.20
C ALA A 5 1.09 15.05 10.91
N VAL A 6 -0.19 15.30 10.89
CA VAL A 6 -0.84 16.34 10.06
C VAL A 6 -2.29 16.38 10.49
N LEU A 7 -2.67 17.30 11.33
CA LEU A 7 -4.01 17.89 11.45
C LEU A 7 -4.06 18.89 12.62
N ALA A 8 -3.04 19.73 12.70
CA ALA A 8 -3.14 20.96 13.50
C ALA A 8 -2.36 22.06 12.78
N GLY A 9 -2.91 22.59 11.75
CA GLY A 9 -2.27 23.71 11.04
C GLY A 9 -2.73 23.79 9.60
N GLY A 10 -3.83 24.48 9.38
CA GLY A 10 -4.13 24.90 8.02
C GLY A 10 -5.58 24.83 7.63
N MET A 11 -6.39 25.71 8.22
CA MET A 11 -7.55 26.33 7.60
C MET A 11 -8.03 27.48 8.48
N LEU A 12 -7.17 28.45 8.69
CA LEU A 12 -7.56 29.83 8.94
C LEU A 12 -7.26 30.61 7.64
N GLY A 13 -7.92 30.19 6.57
CA GLY A 13 -8.06 31.05 5.40
C GLY A 13 -9.12 32.09 5.71
N ASN A 14 -8.82 33.35 5.45
CA ASN A 14 -9.69 34.50 5.58
C ASN A 14 -11.15 34.17 5.26
N MET A 15 -12.00 34.03 6.27
CA MET A 15 -13.42 34.17 6.09
C MET A 15 -13.70 35.68 6.08
N ASP A 16 -14.01 36.20 4.92
CA ASP A 16 -14.62 37.50 4.81
C ASP A 16 -15.89 37.47 5.64
N ILE A 17 -15.96 38.36 6.65
CA ILE A 17 -17.12 38.56 7.48
C ILE A 17 -18.17 39.23 6.57
N VAL A 18 -19.08 38.45 6.03
CA VAL A 18 -20.23 38.97 5.31
C VAL A 18 -21.12 39.62 6.35
N SER A 19 -21.31 40.93 6.21
CA SER A 19 -22.24 41.72 7.00
C SER A 19 -23.67 41.15 6.94
N ALA A 20 -24.41 41.32 8.01
CA ALA A 20 -25.80 40.86 8.17
C ALA A 20 -26.61 41.01 6.87
N ALA A 21 -27.10 39.89 6.33
CA ALA A 21 -27.91 39.88 5.12
C ALA A 21 -29.32 40.50 5.41
N ASP A 22 -29.83 41.17 4.42
CA ASP A 22 -31.19 41.75 4.37
C ASP A 22 -32.23 40.64 4.67
N PRO A 23 -33.16 40.83 5.61
CA PRO A 23 -34.22 39.89 5.94
C PRO A 23 -35.04 39.39 4.74
N ASP A 24 -35.21 40.21 3.72
CA ASP A 24 -35.94 39.89 2.48
C ASP A 24 -35.15 38.91 1.57
N ALA A 25 -33.85 38.73 1.80
CA ALA A 25 -33.02 37.77 1.04
C ALA A 25 -33.23 36.32 1.49
N MET A 26 -33.79 36.04 2.67
CA MET A 26 -34.00 34.72 3.23
C MET A 26 -35.04 33.86 2.49
N TYR A 27 -35.80 34.39 1.56
CA TYR A 27 -36.92 33.68 0.90
C TYR A 27 -36.87 33.67 -0.64
N LYS A 28 -35.74 33.83 -1.27
CA LYS A 28 -35.65 33.72 -2.74
C LYS A 28 -35.43 32.28 -3.19
N GLY A 29 -36.41 31.68 -3.83
CA GLY A 29 -36.26 30.46 -4.61
C GLY A 29 -36.34 29.14 -3.86
N GLY A 30 -37.10 29.03 -2.77
CA GLY A 30 -37.37 27.75 -2.09
C GLY A 30 -36.19 27.18 -1.25
N VAL A 31 -35.15 27.98 -1.03
CA VAL A 31 -33.98 27.64 -0.19
C VAL A 31 -33.86 28.73 0.88
N ILE A 32 -33.73 28.36 2.16
CA ILE A 32 -33.33 29.30 3.21
C ILE A 32 -31.81 29.50 3.04
N VAL A 33 -31.43 30.72 2.64
CA VAL A 33 -30.05 31.11 2.44
C VAL A 33 -29.56 31.87 3.66
N GLU A 34 -28.58 31.34 4.26
CA GLU A 34 -27.54 31.78 5.17
C GLU A 34 -27.74 33.11 5.93
N SER A 35 -27.94 33.02 7.24
CA SER A 35 -27.47 34.02 8.18
C SER A 35 -26.63 33.35 9.26
N PRO A 36 -25.34 33.64 9.43
CA PRO A 36 -24.57 33.11 10.52
C PRO A 36 -25.17 33.64 11.84
N VAL A 37 -25.66 32.68 12.65
CA VAL A 37 -26.05 33.02 14.03
C VAL A 37 -24.76 33.08 14.84
N ARG A 38 -24.43 34.30 15.31
CA ARG A 38 -23.21 34.49 16.13
C ARG A 38 -23.60 34.74 17.59
N ILE A 39 -23.02 34.01 18.49
CA ILE A 39 -23.19 34.11 19.95
C ILE A 39 -21.85 34.53 20.53
N GLU A 40 -21.77 35.76 21.01
CA GLU A 40 -20.56 36.36 21.56
C GLU A 40 -20.85 36.93 22.96
N GLN A 41 -19.95 36.80 23.91
CA GLN A 41 -20.01 37.47 25.19
C GLN A 41 -19.10 38.69 25.18
N THR A 42 -19.70 39.87 25.31
CA THR A 42 -19.00 41.14 25.47
C THR A 42 -19.23 41.71 26.87
N GLY A 43 -18.29 41.50 27.78
CA GLY A 43 -18.43 41.94 29.19
C GLY A 43 -19.45 41.09 29.95
N GLU A 44 -20.32 41.74 30.75
CA GLU A 44 -21.38 41.05 31.51
C GLU A 44 -22.66 40.81 30.68
N GLN A 45 -22.72 41.28 29.44
CA GLN A 45 -23.89 41.12 28.60
C GLN A 45 -23.64 40.11 27.49
N LEU A 46 -24.58 39.14 27.37
CA LEU A 46 -24.63 38.19 26.25
C LEU A 46 -25.38 38.86 25.07
N GLU A 47 -24.66 39.18 24.00
CA GLU A 47 -25.28 39.69 22.80
C GLU A 47 -25.50 38.56 21.80
N ILE A 48 -26.73 38.18 21.53
CA ILE A 48 -27.12 37.14 20.62
C ILE A 48 -27.90 37.72 19.47
N LYS A 49 -27.39 37.60 18.25
CA LYS A 49 -28.12 37.84 17.03
C LYS A 49 -28.63 36.51 16.49
N ALA A 50 -29.82 36.11 16.83
CA ALA A 50 -30.45 34.87 16.42
C ALA A 50 -31.89 35.09 15.97
N TYR A 51 -32.37 34.28 15.03
CA TYR A 51 -33.76 34.14 14.70
C TYR A 51 -34.41 33.00 15.49
N ASN A 52 -35.52 33.24 16.14
CA ASN A 52 -36.41 32.19 16.64
C ASN A 52 -37.55 31.93 15.65
N GLU A 53 -38.37 30.92 15.90
CA GLU A 53 -39.51 30.54 15.04
C GLU A 53 -40.46 31.71 14.78
N ALA A 54 -40.74 32.54 15.78
CA ALA A 54 -41.62 33.69 15.67
C ALA A 54 -40.95 34.81 14.85
N ASP A 55 -39.66 35.03 14.99
CA ASP A 55 -38.89 36.04 14.27
C ASP A 55 -38.73 35.68 12.79
N VAL A 56 -38.55 34.40 12.46
CA VAL A 56 -38.53 33.92 11.05
C VAL A 56 -39.89 34.18 10.38
N LEU A 57 -40.99 34.05 11.11
CA LEU A 57 -42.35 34.30 10.60
C LEU A 57 -42.68 35.78 10.54
N SER A 58 -42.11 36.64 11.44
CA SER A 58 -42.38 38.07 11.52
C SER A 58 -41.34 38.95 10.86
N GLY A 59 -40.16 38.44 10.55
CA GLY A 59 -39.03 39.21 9.99
C GLY A 59 -38.32 40.15 10.98
N GLU A 60 -38.52 39.98 12.29
CA GLU A 60 -37.93 40.81 13.34
C GLU A 60 -36.71 40.20 14.01
N TYR A 61 -35.65 40.96 14.25
CA TYR A 61 -34.49 40.59 15.04
C TYR A 61 -34.73 40.85 16.53
N LYS A 62 -34.46 39.84 17.38
CA LYS A 62 -34.48 40.01 18.83
C LYS A 62 -33.20 39.47 19.46
N ALA A 63 -32.76 40.11 20.54
CA ALA A 63 -31.67 39.60 21.38
C ALA A 63 -32.22 38.66 22.45
N TYR A 64 -31.68 37.46 22.58
CA TYR A 64 -32.08 36.48 23.59
C TYR A 64 -30.91 36.12 24.49
N THR A 65 -31.19 36.02 25.79
CA THR A 65 -30.21 35.63 26.81
C THR A 65 -30.24 34.12 27.15
N SER A 66 -31.27 33.40 26.68
CA SER A 66 -31.43 31.97 26.86
C SER A 66 -32.38 31.41 25.82
N GLY A 67 -32.25 30.13 25.45
CA GLY A 67 -33.14 29.44 24.51
C GLY A 67 -32.42 28.59 23.47
N ASN A 68 -33.17 28.17 22.46
CA ASN A 68 -32.71 27.35 21.37
C ASN A 68 -32.27 28.20 20.19
N PHE A 69 -31.16 27.83 19.54
CA PHE A 69 -30.60 28.57 18.42
C PHE A 69 -30.53 27.70 17.15
N TYR A 70 -31.00 28.28 16.06
CA TYR A 70 -31.12 27.63 14.77
C TYR A 70 -30.34 28.42 13.70
N GLY A 71 -29.41 27.80 13.00
CA GLY A 71 -28.75 28.37 11.83
C GLY A 71 -29.70 28.40 10.63
N ALA A 72 -30.45 27.30 10.43
CA ALA A 72 -31.52 27.20 9.45
C ALA A 72 -32.70 26.40 10.05
N TYR A 73 -33.95 26.82 9.81
CA TYR A 73 -35.12 26.18 10.37
C TYR A 73 -36.28 26.14 9.38
N VAL A 74 -36.90 24.98 9.18
CA VAL A 74 -38.07 24.81 8.33
C VAL A 74 -39.07 23.79 8.89
N ILE A 75 -40.35 24.14 8.85
CA ILE A 75 -41.46 23.21 8.99
C ILE A 75 -42.10 23.04 7.62
N GLY A 76 -41.84 21.90 6.93
CA GLY A 76 -42.33 21.63 5.58
C GLY A 76 -43.86 21.60 5.45
N ALA A 77 -44.59 21.23 6.53
CA ALA A 77 -46.04 21.33 6.55
C ALA A 77 -46.58 22.77 6.45
N LEU A 78 -45.80 23.75 6.92
CA LEU A 78 -46.12 25.18 6.82
C LEU A 78 -45.54 25.83 5.57
N LYS A 79 -44.51 25.21 4.96
CA LYS A 79 -43.79 25.67 3.78
C LYS A 79 -43.57 24.50 2.83
N PRO A 80 -44.61 24.01 2.14
CA PRO A 80 -44.49 22.80 1.31
C PRO A 80 -43.55 22.91 0.10
N ASP A 81 -43.18 24.12 -0.28
CA ASP A 81 -42.28 24.38 -1.40
C ASP A 81 -40.80 24.24 -1.02
N ILE A 82 -40.46 24.11 0.28
CA ILE A 82 -39.09 23.96 0.76
C ILE A 82 -38.83 22.49 1.02
N SER A 83 -37.97 21.88 0.18
CA SER A 83 -37.57 20.48 0.28
C SER A 83 -36.22 20.25 0.98
N ILE A 84 -35.39 21.26 1.12
CA ILE A 84 -34.04 21.15 1.68
C ILE A 84 -33.78 22.27 2.69
N VAL A 85 -33.19 21.91 3.85
CA VAL A 85 -32.62 22.83 4.84
C VAL A 85 -31.11 22.78 4.75
N THR A 86 -30.51 23.85 4.28
CA THR A 86 -29.04 23.88 4.03
C THR A 86 -28.46 25.27 4.35
N GLY A 87 -27.13 25.31 4.51
CA GLY A 87 -26.39 26.56 4.73
C GLY A 87 -26.55 27.14 6.12
N GLY A 88 -27.22 26.46 7.05
CA GLY A 88 -27.29 26.86 8.44
C GLY A 88 -25.91 26.92 9.08
N ASN A 89 -25.57 28.06 9.67
CA ASN A 89 -24.26 28.29 10.28
C ASN A 89 -24.44 28.91 11.67
N VAL A 90 -23.96 28.22 12.71
CA VAL A 90 -23.96 28.73 14.09
C VAL A 90 -22.53 28.80 14.61
N ILE A 91 -22.09 29.98 15.03
CA ILE A 91 -20.79 30.22 15.63
C ILE A 91 -20.98 30.72 17.07
N MET A 92 -20.43 29.99 18.05
CA MET A 92 -20.48 30.37 19.46
C MET A 92 -19.06 30.54 20.01
N THR A 93 -18.72 31.70 20.55
CA THR A 93 -17.41 32.03 21.12
C THR A 93 -17.45 32.36 22.61
N GLY A 94 -18.60 32.26 23.24
CA GLY A 94 -18.83 32.48 24.68
C GLY A 94 -20.30 32.45 25.06
N GLY A 95 -20.57 32.42 26.37
CA GLY A 95 -21.91 32.49 26.92
C GLY A 95 -22.59 31.14 27.14
N THR A 96 -23.83 31.18 27.64
CA THR A 96 -24.62 29.96 27.98
C THR A 96 -25.92 29.93 27.20
N VAL A 97 -26.20 28.83 26.52
CA VAL A 97 -27.39 28.66 25.68
C VAL A 97 -28.07 27.30 25.95
N GLY A 98 -29.30 27.13 25.47
CA GLY A 98 -30.04 25.86 25.54
C GLY A 98 -29.56 24.85 24.51
N TYR A 99 -30.23 24.75 23.36
CA TYR A 99 -29.92 23.85 22.28
C TYR A 99 -29.35 24.60 21.08
N ILE A 100 -28.45 23.97 20.32
CA ILE A 100 -27.92 24.51 19.07
C ILE A 100 -28.25 23.57 17.91
N TYR A 101 -28.82 24.15 16.85
CA TYR A 101 -29.15 23.47 15.59
C TYR A 101 -28.47 24.22 14.42
N GLY A 102 -27.54 23.59 13.72
CA GLY A 102 -27.02 24.09 12.45
C GLY A 102 -28.18 24.16 11.43
N GLY A 103 -28.89 23.05 11.25
CA GLY A 103 -30.11 22.96 10.47
C GLY A 103 -31.16 22.13 11.18
N PHE A 104 -32.42 22.58 11.15
CA PHE A 104 -33.58 21.85 11.64
C PHE A 104 -34.71 21.84 10.60
N GLY A 105 -35.23 20.65 10.30
CA GLY A 105 -36.34 20.50 9.38
C GLY A 105 -37.32 19.44 9.83
N THR A 106 -38.61 19.65 9.51
CA THR A 106 -39.68 18.65 9.66
C THR A 106 -40.45 18.59 8.35
N TYR A 107 -40.76 17.36 7.91
CA TYR A 107 -41.43 17.09 6.63
C TYR A 107 -40.72 17.68 5.40
N VAL A 108 -39.40 17.70 5.44
CA VAL A 108 -38.51 18.12 4.35
C VAL A 108 -37.74 16.92 3.78
N ALA A 109 -37.28 17.01 2.56
CA ALA A 109 -36.51 15.94 1.93
C ALA A 109 -35.12 15.77 2.55
N ASN A 110 -34.41 16.87 2.83
CA ASN A 110 -33.04 16.77 3.37
C ASN A 110 -32.72 17.94 4.33
N VAL A 111 -31.88 17.65 5.31
CA VAL A 111 -31.18 18.61 6.16
C VAL A 111 -29.68 18.43 5.92
N SER A 112 -29.05 19.28 5.09
CA SER A 112 -27.70 19.01 4.60
C SER A 112 -26.79 20.22 4.57
N GLY A 113 -25.47 20.00 4.73
CA GLY A 113 -24.48 21.06 4.62
C GLY A 113 -24.57 22.14 5.68
N ASN A 114 -25.09 21.82 6.86
CA ASN A 114 -25.20 22.77 7.97
C ASN A 114 -23.97 22.65 8.89
N TYR A 115 -23.60 23.77 9.52
CA TYR A 115 -22.37 23.89 10.26
C TYR A 115 -22.60 24.50 11.65
N VAL A 116 -21.96 23.90 12.68
CA VAL A 116 -21.93 24.43 14.05
C VAL A 116 -20.47 24.52 14.50
N TYR A 117 -20.08 25.69 14.98
CA TYR A 117 -18.77 25.93 15.57
C TYR A 117 -18.89 26.51 16.97
N ILE A 118 -18.39 25.81 18.00
CA ILE A 118 -18.41 26.21 19.40
C ILE A 118 -16.97 26.24 19.91
N THR A 119 -16.56 27.39 20.43
CA THR A 119 -15.19 27.58 20.95
C THR A 119 -15.17 28.51 22.15
N GLY A 120 -14.19 28.34 23.02
CA GLY A 120 -13.95 29.17 24.19
C GLY A 120 -14.42 28.55 25.51
N ASN A 121 -13.65 28.77 26.56
CA ASN A 121 -13.89 28.22 27.91
C ASN A 121 -15.24 28.60 28.53
N ASP A 122 -15.76 29.73 28.11
CA ASP A 122 -17.04 30.28 28.60
C ASP A 122 -18.23 29.84 27.74
N SER A 123 -18.00 29.07 26.68
CA SER A 123 -19.05 28.53 25.83
C SER A 123 -19.69 27.31 26.48
N VAL A 124 -20.93 27.43 26.90
CA VAL A 124 -21.71 26.38 27.58
C VAL A 124 -23.04 26.16 26.86
N VAL A 125 -23.27 24.94 26.39
CA VAL A 125 -24.57 24.49 25.87
C VAL A 125 -25.21 23.62 26.92
N ASN A 126 -26.32 24.06 27.50
CA ASN A 126 -27.10 23.32 28.52
C ASN A 126 -28.14 22.39 27.88
N GLY A 127 -27.84 21.81 26.77
CA GLY A 127 -28.71 20.90 26.01
C GLY A 127 -27.90 20.15 24.97
N SER A 128 -28.49 19.80 23.87
CA SER A 128 -27.80 19.09 22.81
C SER A 128 -27.41 19.98 21.63
N VAL A 129 -26.39 19.50 20.89
CA VAL A 129 -25.87 20.18 19.69
C VAL A 129 -26.16 19.32 18.48
N TYR A 130 -26.71 19.90 17.43
CA TYR A 130 -27.09 19.22 16.19
C TYR A 130 -26.49 19.96 15.00
N GLY A 131 -25.69 19.31 14.19
CA GLY A 131 -25.26 19.82 12.88
C GLY A 131 -26.47 19.89 11.95
N GLY A 132 -27.18 18.78 11.78
CA GLY A 132 -28.46 18.70 11.06
C GLY A 132 -29.46 17.83 11.80
N ASN A 133 -30.69 18.28 11.99
CA ASN A 133 -31.75 17.54 12.63
C ASN A 133 -33.00 17.45 11.74
N LEU A 134 -33.33 16.24 11.32
CA LEU A 134 -34.60 15.95 10.67
C LEU A 134 -35.57 15.40 11.72
N GLY A 135 -36.51 16.22 12.18
CA GLY A 135 -37.44 15.86 13.24
C GLY A 135 -38.51 14.86 12.81
N SER A 136 -39.05 14.96 11.60
CA SER A 136 -40.05 14.04 11.01
C SER A 136 -40.03 14.13 9.49
N GLY A 137 -40.58 13.08 8.82
CA GLY A 137 -40.53 12.95 7.35
C GLY A 137 -39.56 11.83 6.91
N ASP A 138 -39.46 11.61 5.60
CA ASP A 138 -38.68 10.51 4.98
C ASP A 138 -37.36 11.03 4.35
N GLY A 139 -36.87 12.20 4.80
CA GLY A 139 -35.66 12.80 4.28
C GLY A 139 -34.37 12.35 4.97
N ASN A 140 -33.24 12.88 4.51
CA ASN A 140 -31.92 12.56 5.01
C ASN A 140 -31.28 13.72 5.80
N ALA A 141 -30.37 13.39 6.73
CA ALA A 141 -29.44 14.34 7.35
C ALA A 141 -28.04 14.07 6.79
N GLU A 142 -27.52 14.95 5.93
CA GLU A 142 -26.33 14.68 5.13
C GLU A 142 -25.28 15.80 5.20
N ASN A 143 -23.99 15.41 5.24
CA ASN A 143 -22.86 16.35 5.13
C ASN A 143 -22.91 17.51 6.16
N ASN A 144 -23.54 17.32 7.31
CA ASN A 144 -23.56 18.31 8.38
C ASN A 144 -22.31 18.18 9.26
N GLU A 145 -21.85 19.28 9.81
CA GLU A 145 -20.62 19.30 10.61
C GLU A 145 -20.80 20.06 11.93
N VAL A 146 -20.26 19.48 13.01
CA VAL A 146 -20.18 20.10 14.34
C VAL A 146 -18.73 20.13 14.78
N ASN A 147 -18.23 21.29 15.16
CA ASN A 147 -16.92 21.53 15.73
C ASN A 147 -17.03 22.14 17.12
N ILE A 148 -16.45 21.50 18.14
CA ILE A 148 -16.42 21.94 19.54
C ILE A 148 -14.99 21.97 20.02
N SER A 149 -14.52 23.12 20.55
CA SER A 149 -13.11 23.27 20.89
C SER A 149 -12.87 24.22 22.08
N SER A 150 -11.61 24.25 22.52
CA SER A 150 -11.06 25.29 23.42
C SER A 150 -11.78 25.41 24.76
N GLY A 151 -12.04 24.29 25.44
CA GLY A 151 -12.64 24.26 26.77
C GLY A 151 -14.14 24.40 26.82
N SER A 152 -14.82 24.39 25.67
CA SER A 152 -16.27 24.44 25.57
C SER A 152 -16.96 23.27 26.26
N LYS A 153 -18.19 23.45 26.74
CA LYS A 153 -18.93 22.41 27.48
C LYS A 153 -20.31 22.20 26.89
N VAL A 154 -20.68 20.95 26.69
CA VAL A 154 -22.05 20.52 26.37
C VAL A 154 -22.56 19.74 27.58
N LYS A 155 -23.53 20.29 28.29
CA LYS A 155 -24.04 19.76 29.56
C LYS A 155 -25.43 19.18 29.39
N LYS A 156 -25.78 18.25 30.30
CA LYS A 156 -27.15 17.81 30.43
C LYS A 156 -28.02 18.89 31.04
N LEU A 157 -29.11 19.23 30.40
CA LEU A 157 -30.18 20.01 31.02
C LEU A 157 -30.85 19.18 32.10
N ASP A 158 -30.80 19.62 33.35
CA ASP A 158 -31.61 19.02 34.42
C ASP A 158 -33.07 19.53 34.32
N PRO A 159 -34.12 18.70 34.43
CA PRO A 159 -34.19 17.34 34.88
C PRO A 159 -34.67 16.31 33.85
N GLU A 160 -34.41 15.05 34.14
CA GLU A 160 -34.97 13.80 33.68
C GLU A 160 -35.99 13.82 32.51
N GLY A 161 -35.63 13.28 31.36
CA GLY A 161 -36.65 12.88 30.36
C GLY A 161 -36.18 12.68 28.93
N SER A 162 -35.12 13.33 28.48
CA SER A 162 -34.60 13.07 27.11
C SER A 162 -33.44 12.09 27.14
N PRO A 163 -33.49 10.97 26.42
CA PRO A 163 -32.37 10.06 26.28
C PRO A 163 -31.15 10.71 25.63
N TYR A 164 -31.31 11.85 25.02
CA TYR A 164 -30.29 12.59 24.28
C TYR A 164 -29.78 13.86 24.98
N ALA A 165 -30.12 14.08 26.26
CA ALA A 165 -29.68 15.27 26.97
C ALA A 165 -28.14 15.41 26.99
N GLY A 166 -27.62 16.56 26.58
CA GLY A 166 -26.21 16.87 26.51
C GLY A 166 -25.47 16.16 25.39
N ALA A 167 -26.16 15.64 24.38
CA ALA A 167 -25.57 14.91 23.27
C ALA A 167 -25.15 15.83 22.11
N VAL A 168 -24.23 15.32 21.29
CA VAL A 168 -23.74 15.97 20.07
C VAL A 168 -24.03 15.08 18.87
N PHE A 169 -24.70 15.63 17.86
CA PHE A 169 -25.04 14.94 16.62
C PHE A 169 -24.46 15.68 15.41
N GLY A 170 -23.69 14.98 14.56
CA GLY A 170 -23.36 15.48 13.24
C GLY A 170 -24.62 15.59 12.39
N GLY A 171 -25.38 14.48 12.27
CA GLY A 171 -26.69 14.43 11.66
C GLY A 171 -27.62 13.47 12.39
N ILE A 172 -28.89 13.85 12.57
CA ILE A 172 -29.92 13.02 13.19
C ILE A 172 -31.19 12.96 12.35
N VAL A 173 -31.74 11.77 12.18
CA VAL A 173 -33.03 11.50 11.54
C VAL A 173 -33.94 10.76 12.54
N ASN A 174 -34.97 11.45 13.04
CA ASN A 174 -35.90 10.92 14.05
C ASN A 174 -37.09 10.15 13.45
N ALA A 175 -37.13 9.98 12.14
CA ALA A 175 -38.19 9.30 11.41
C ALA A 175 -37.58 8.26 10.43
N SER A 176 -38.11 8.15 9.21
CA SER A 176 -37.51 7.35 8.13
C SER A 176 -36.51 8.18 7.35
N GLY A 177 -35.36 7.56 6.98
CA GLY A 177 -34.32 8.25 6.19
C GLY A 177 -32.92 8.04 6.74
N ASN A 178 -31.93 8.59 6.06
CA ASN A 178 -30.55 8.25 6.30
C ASN A 178 -29.76 9.41 6.94
N ALA A 179 -28.82 9.08 7.82
CA ALA A 179 -27.80 9.99 8.34
C ALA A 179 -26.45 9.70 7.68
N VAL A 180 -26.05 10.51 6.71
CA VAL A 180 -24.94 10.16 5.80
C VAL A 180 -23.86 11.23 5.78
N ASN A 181 -22.58 10.79 5.84
CA ASN A 181 -21.41 11.65 5.70
C ASN A 181 -21.34 12.83 6.67
N ASN A 182 -21.99 12.75 7.82
CA ASN A 182 -21.95 13.80 8.83
C ASN A 182 -20.65 13.71 9.65
N ARG A 183 -20.21 14.83 10.18
CA ARG A 183 -18.95 14.95 10.91
C ARG A 183 -19.12 15.63 12.26
N VAL A 184 -18.45 15.10 13.28
CA VAL A 184 -18.30 15.72 14.59
C VAL A 184 -16.81 15.78 14.94
N ASN A 185 -16.33 16.96 15.29
CA ASN A 185 -14.97 17.20 15.76
C ASN A 185 -15.04 17.85 17.16
N ILE A 186 -14.41 17.21 18.15
CA ILE A 186 -14.36 17.69 19.52
C ILE A 186 -12.90 17.73 19.96
N SER A 187 -12.43 18.89 20.41
CA SER A 187 -11.07 19.05 20.94
C SER A 187 -11.04 19.86 22.21
N ASP A 188 -10.22 19.44 23.18
CA ASP A 188 -9.99 20.15 24.43
C ASP A 188 -11.31 20.59 25.12
N SER A 189 -12.33 19.71 25.13
CA SER A 189 -13.71 20.07 25.52
C SER A 189 -14.40 18.96 26.30
N GLU A 190 -15.54 19.27 26.91
CA GLU A 190 -16.34 18.34 27.72
C GLU A 190 -17.74 18.17 27.15
N VAL A 191 -18.16 16.91 26.90
CA VAL A 191 -19.51 16.53 26.50
C VAL A 191 -20.07 15.53 27.50
N GLU A 192 -21.07 15.93 28.30
CA GLU A 192 -21.66 15.05 29.32
C GLU A 192 -22.55 13.94 28.74
N GLY A 193 -23.00 14.10 27.52
CA GLY A 193 -23.83 13.13 26.79
C GLY A 193 -23.06 12.28 25.79
N ASP A 194 -23.81 11.66 24.91
CA ASP A 194 -23.31 10.82 23.86
C ASP A 194 -22.92 11.64 22.62
N VAL A 195 -21.97 11.15 21.83
CA VAL A 195 -21.51 11.78 20.58
C VAL A 195 -21.84 10.86 19.41
N TYR A 196 -22.57 11.39 18.44
CA TYR A 196 -23.00 10.65 17.24
C TYR A 196 -22.48 11.35 15.98
N GLY A 197 -21.74 10.65 15.13
CA GLY A 197 -21.45 11.10 13.78
C GLY A 197 -22.75 11.17 12.98
N GLY A 198 -23.50 10.09 12.92
CA GLY A 198 -24.83 9.99 12.36
C GLY A 198 -25.75 9.12 13.19
N TYR A 199 -27.00 9.56 13.33
CA TYR A 199 -28.05 8.81 13.99
C TYR A 199 -29.28 8.68 13.07
N ALA A 200 -29.75 7.47 12.85
CA ALA A 200 -30.99 7.21 12.11
C ALA A 200 -31.93 6.35 12.96
N LYS A 201 -33.20 6.72 13.09
CA LYS A 201 -34.18 5.90 13.76
C LYS A 201 -34.58 4.69 12.89
N ASN A 202 -34.99 4.98 11.65
CA ASN A 202 -35.28 3.99 10.61
C ASN A 202 -34.54 4.43 9.32
N GLY A 203 -33.57 3.68 8.88
CA GLY A 203 -32.69 3.98 7.73
C GLY A 203 -31.23 3.85 8.07
N ASN A 204 -30.37 4.25 7.17
CA ASN A 204 -28.95 4.00 7.29
C ASN A 204 -28.21 5.13 7.99
N ALA A 205 -27.20 4.79 8.79
CA ALA A 205 -26.23 5.71 9.35
C ALA A 205 -24.83 5.39 8.78
N ASN A 206 -24.52 5.93 7.58
CA ASN A 206 -23.37 5.51 6.80
C ASN A 206 -22.36 6.63 6.52
N GLY A 207 -21.08 6.28 6.48
CA GLY A 207 -20.00 7.20 6.09
C GLY A 207 -19.75 8.32 7.08
N ASN A 208 -20.31 8.29 8.28
CA ASN A 208 -20.18 9.34 9.27
C ASN A 208 -18.83 9.28 9.99
N MET A 209 -18.35 10.43 10.45
CA MET A 209 -17.06 10.57 11.10
C MET A 209 -17.14 11.29 12.45
N VAL A 210 -16.50 10.74 13.47
CA VAL A 210 -16.30 11.39 14.77
C VAL A 210 -14.81 11.45 15.08
N ASN A 211 -14.33 12.65 15.39
CA ASN A 211 -12.97 12.91 15.87
C ASN A 211 -13.04 13.53 17.28
N VAL A 212 -12.39 12.89 18.25
CA VAL A 212 -12.34 13.39 19.64
C VAL A 212 -10.89 13.44 20.10
N SER A 213 -10.43 14.62 20.53
CA SER A 213 -9.08 14.80 21.03
C SER A 213 -9.07 15.57 22.37
N ASN A 214 -8.25 15.08 23.32
CA ASN A 214 -8.06 15.70 24.64
C ASN A 214 -9.37 16.07 25.35
N SER A 215 -10.42 15.26 25.18
CA SER A 215 -11.79 15.59 25.58
C SER A 215 -12.42 14.46 26.38
N GLN A 216 -13.56 14.75 27.02
CA GLN A 216 -14.36 13.76 27.72
C GLN A 216 -15.74 13.63 27.10
N SER A 217 -16.26 12.38 27.00
CA SER A 217 -17.64 12.08 26.57
C SER A 217 -18.17 10.83 27.25
N LYS A 218 -19.49 10.58 27.12
CA LYS A 218 -20.13 9.40 27.68
C LYS A 218 -19.98 8.18 26.75
N ASN A 219 -20.71 8.16 25.63
CA ASN A 219 -20.54 7.19 24.54
C ASN A 219 -20.13 7.90 23.26
N VAL A 220 -19.49 7.18 22.34
CA VAL A 220 -19.15 7.69 21.00
C VAL A 220 -19.61 6.69 19.94
N TYR A 221 -20.39 7.17 18.99
CA TYR A 221 -20.91 6.38 17.86
C TYR A 221 -20.48 7.03 16.55
N GLY A 222 -19.82 6.28 15.68
CA GLY A 222 -19.61 6.69 14.29
C GLY A 222 -20.95 6.77 13.56
N GLY A 223 -21.70 5.67 13.55
CA GLY A 223 -23.09 5.59 13.07
C GLY A 223 -23.96 4.79 14.04
N ASN A 224 -25.17 5.27 14.28
CA ASN A 224 -26.16 4.61 15.15
C ASN A 224 -27.49 4.46 14.44
N VAL A 225 -28.02 3.22 14.40
CA VAL A 225 -29.37 2.91 13.90
C VAL A 225 -30.20 2.33 15.03
N GLU A 226 -31.26 3.05 15.43
CA GLU A 226 -32.05 2.68 16.61
C GLU A 226 -33.03 1.53 16.36
N VAL A 227 -33.68 1.48 15.20
CA VAL A 227 -34.73 0.49 14.92
C VAL A 227 -34.35 -0.43 13.76
N SER A 228 -34.16 0.10 12.55
CA SER A 228 -33.85 -0.70 11.36
C SER A 228 -33.06 0.08 10.33
N GLY A 229 -32.08 -0.57 9.71
CA GLY A 229 -31.16 -0.01 8.71
C GLY A 229 -29.72 -0.35 9.02
N ASN A 230 -28.80 0.06 8.14
CA ASN A 230 -27.39 -0.26 8.22
C ASN A 230 -26.55 0.85 8.86
N ALA A 231 -25.52 0.47 9.62
CA ALA A 231 -24.49 1.35 10.13
C ALA A 231 -23.14 0.96 9.51
N GLU A 232 -22.80 1.55 8.36
CA GLU A 232 -21.68 1.07 7.53
C GLU A 232 -20.70 2.19 7.20
N ASN A 233 -19.43 1.80 7.05
CA ASN A 233 -18.34 2.70 6.59
C ASN A 233 -18.12 3.92 7.51
N ASN A 234 -18.53 3.86 8.77
CA ASN A 234 -18.35 4.94 9.72
C ASN A 234 -16.94 4.89 10.32
N ARG A 235 -16.45 6.06 10.72
CA ARG A 235 -15.12 6.21 11.32
C ARG A 235 -15.16 6.97 12.64
N VAL A 236 -14.50 6.41 13.65
CA VAL A 236 -14.26 7.05 14.94
C VAL A 236 -12.77 7.16 15.17
N ASN A 237 -12.25 8.36 15.40
CA ASN A 237 -10.86 8.62 15.75
C ASN A 237 -10.80 9.32 17.10
N ILE A 238 -10.07 8.74 18.07
CA ILE A 238 -9.97 9.27 19.42
C ILE A 238 -8.51 9.34 19.87
N SER A 239 -8.10 10.48 20.46
CA SER A 239 -6.75 10.67 20.99
C SER A 239 -6.80 11.44 22.33
N GLY A 240 -5.99 11.03 23.29
CA GLY A 240 -5.83 11.74 24.58
C GLY A 240 -7.11 11.92 25.40
N SER A 241 -8.15 11.16 25.10
CA SER A 241 -9.52 11.43 25.58
C SER A 241 -10.01 10.36 26.55
N LYS A 242 -11.06 10.69 27.28
CA LYS A 242 -11.77 9.75 28.17
C LYS A 242 -13.20 9.54 27.68
N VAL A 243 -13.52 8.28 27.35
CA VAL A 243 -14.91 7.87 27.08
C VAL A 243 -15.36 6.97 28.22
N THR A 244 -16.34 7.45 28.99
CA THR A 244 -16.72 6.81 30.26
C THR A 244 -17.55 5.55 30.10
N GLU A 245 -18.22 5.36 28.95
CA GLU A 245 -18.97 4.16 28.60
C GLU A 245 -18.38 3.50 27.34
N ASN A 246 -19.07 3.51 26.20
CA ASN A 246 -18.71 2.68 25.07
C ASN A 246 -18.29 3.51 23.84
N VAL A 247 -17.43 2.92 23.01
CA VAL A 247 -17.10 3.42 21.67
C VAL A 247 -17.63 2.41 20.64
N TYR A 248 -18.40 2.90 19.66
CA TYR A 248 -18.93 2.12 18.56
C TYR A 248 -18.51 2.71 17.22
N GLY A 249 -17.89 1.92 16.36
CA GLY A 249 -17.71 2.32 14.95
C GLY A 249 -19.08 2.41 14.26
N GLY A 250 -19.87 1.35 14.33
CA GLY A 250 -21.26 1.29 13.90
C GLY A 250 -22.13 0.46 14.86
N TYR A 251 -23.34 0.94 15.15
CA TYR A 251 -24.33 0.24 15.93
C TYR A 251 -25.66 0.14 15.17
N THR A 252 -26.25 -1.03 15.12
CA THR A 252 -27.59 -1.22 14.56
C THR A 252 -28.38 -2.22 15.37
N LYS A 253 -29.70 -1.95 15.54
CA LYS A 253 -30.60 -2.90 16.17
C LYS A 253 -31.06 -3.97 15.18
N ASN A 254 -31.45 -3.61 13.96
CA ASN A 254 -31.83 -4.52 12.90
C ASN A 254 -31.22 -4.04 11.57
N GLY A 255 -30.21 -4.73 11.08
CA GLY A 255 -29.47 -4.40 9.87
C GLY A 255 -27.97 -4.70 10.00
N ASN A 256 -27.18 -4.25 9.05
CA ASN A 256 -25.76 -4.54 9.00
C ASN A 256 -24.91 -3.46 9.72
N ALA A 257 -23.89 -3.91 10.44
CA ALA A 257 -22.84 -3.03 11.00
C ALA A 257 -21.50 -3.41 10.37
N ASN A 258 -21.24 -2.93 9.16
CA ASN A 258 -20.12 -3.40 8.33
C ASN A 258 -19.08 -2.30 8.05
N ASN A 259 -17.81 -2.72 7.90
CA ASN A 259 -16.71 -1.87 7.43
C ASN A 259 -16.49 -0.59 8.26
N ASN A 260 -16.85 -0.60 9.54
CA ASN A 260 -16.64 0.53 10.42
C ASN A 260 -15.23 0.49 11.00
N ILE A 261 -14.64 1.66 11.25
CA ILE A 261 -13.28 1.80 11.76
C ILE A 261 -13.29 2.61 13.06
N VAL A 262 -12.66 2.05 14.10
CA VAL A 262 -12.37 2.74 15.35
C VAL A 262 -10.86 2.83 15.52
N ASN A 263 -10.31 4.04 15.56
CA ASN A 263 -8.90 4.31 15.80
C ASN A 263 -8.74 5.04 17.14
N ILE A 264 -7.97 4.47 18.05
CA ILE A 264 -7.65 5.05 19.36
C ILE A 264 -6.13 5.15 19.48
N SER A 265 -5.59 6.36 19.63
CA SER A 265 -4.15 6.57 19.78
C SER A 265 -3.70 6.81 21.23
N SER A 266 -4.61 7.16 22.14
CA SER A 266 -4.35 7.26 23.58
C SER A 266 -5.64 7.56 24.33
N GLY A 267 -5.65 7.36 25.65
CA GLY A 267 -6.78 7.69 26.52
C GLY A 267 -7.26 6.54 27.40
N GLU A 268 -8.44 6.72 28.04
CA GLU A 268 -9.09 5.72 28.88
C GLU A 268 -10.52 5.45 28.42
N PHE A 269 -10.89 4.16 28.26
CA PHE A 269 -12.15 3.72 27.68
C PHE A 269 -12.72 2.55 28.45
N ALA A 270 -14.09 2.45 28.49
CA ALA A 270 -14.74 1.29 29.09
C ALA A 270 -14.76 0.12 28.08
N HIS A 271 -15.66 0.11 27.11
CA HIS A 271 -15.73 -0.94 26.09
C HIS A 271 -15.64 -0.39 24.67
N ILE A 272 -15.10 -1.21 23.74
CA ILE A 272 -14.89 -0.79 22.35
C ILE A 272 -15.51 -1.83 21.41
N TYR A 273 -16.29 -1.36 20.43
CA TYR A 273 -16.91 -2.14 19.39
C TYR A 273 -16.57 -1.57 18.01
N GLY A 274 -15.96 -2.35 17.13
CA GLY A 274 -15.82 -1.99 15.73
C GLY A 274 -17.19 -1.90 15.06
N GLY A 275 -17.98 -2.97 15.16
CA GLY A 275 -19.37 -3.02 14.78
C GLY A 275 -20.20 -3.77 15.81
N ARG A 276 -21.46 -3.34 16.04
CA ARG A 276 -22.41 -4.05 16.90
C ARG A 276 -23.77 -4.15 16.25
N GLY A 277 -24.28 -5.36 16.14
CA GLY A 277 -25.65 -5.64 15.72
C GLY A 277 -26.43 -6.40 16.78
N SER A 278 -27.71 -6.10 16.97
CA SER A 278 -28.50 -6.71 18.05
C SER A 278 -29.82 -7.34 17.63
N GLY A 279 -30.17 -7.37 16.34
CA GLY A 279 -31.45 -7.89 15.85
C GLY A 279 -31.34 -9.03 14.85
N ASN A 280 -32.48 -9.59 14.45
CA ASN A 280 -32.55 -10.71 13.51
C ASN A 280 -32.03 -10.35 12.11
N GLY A 281 -31.17 -11.21 11.55
CA GLY A 281 -30.66 -11.08 10.18
C GLY A 281 -29.54 -10.06 9.97
N ALA A 282 -29.06 -9.40 11.02
CA ALA A 282 -27.99 -8.43 10.95
C ALA A 282 -26.63 -9.11 10.69
N SER A 283 -25.81 -8.55 9.80
CA SER A 283 -24.42 -8.92 9.58
C SER A 283 -23.48 -7.91 10.27
N VAL A 284 -22.41 -8.41 10.89
CA VAL A 284 -21.37 -7.59 11.49
C VAL A 284 -20.03 -8.02 10.91
N SER A 285 -19.58 -7.33 9.86
CA SER A 285 -18.42 -7.79 9.09
C SER A 285 -17.45 -6.68 8.68
N GLY A 286 -16.18 -7.06 8.49
CA GLY A 286 -15.15 -6.16 7.97
C GLY A 286 -14.81 -4.97 8.88
N ASN A 287 -15.24 -4.97 10.14
CA ASN A 287 -14.98 -3.86 11.05
C ASN A 287 -13.54 -3.93 11.58
N LYS A 288 -12.94 -2.76 11.80
CA LYS A 288 -11.57 -2.65 12.27
C LYS A 288 -11.47 -1.78 13.51
N VAL A 289 -10.82 -2.31 14.58
CA VAL A 289 -10.48 -1.59 15.81
C VAL A 289 -8.97 -1.52 15.91
N ILE A 290 -8.41 -0.32 16.01
CA ILE A 290 -6.98 -0.08 16.19
C ILE A 290 -6.78 0.73 17.47
N ILE A 291 -5.96 0.20 18.38
CA ILE A 291 -5.71 0.78 19.70
C ILE A 291 -4.21 0.90 19.92
N GLU A 292 -3.74 2.11 20.20
CA GLU A 292 -2.35 2.40 20.52
C GLU A 292 -2.26 3.25 21.80
N ASN A 293 -1.30 2.97 22.67
CA ASN A 293 -0.96 3.76 23.88
C ASN A 293 -2.17 4.08 24.79
N ALA A 294 -3.15 3.17 24.89
CA ALA A 294 -4.42 3.42 25.58
C ALA A 294 -4.66 2.44 26.73
N LYS A 295 -5.56 2.83 27.64
CA LYS A 295 -6.06 2.00 28.73
C LYS A 295 -7.53 1.67 28.49
N ILE A 296 -7.83 0.40 28.31
CA ILE A 296 -9.18 -0.12 28.20
C ILE A 296 -9.55 -0.85 29.48
N ILE A 297 -10.62 -0.45 30.14
CA ILE A 297 -11.06 -1.04 31.41
C ILE A 297 -11.83 -2.34 31.15
N GLY A 298 -12.69 -2.36 30.15
CA GLY A 298 -13.58 -3.48 29.79
C GLY A 298 -13.11 -4.25 28.56
N ASP A 299 -14.09 -4.76 27.80
CA ASP A 299 -13.86 -5.65 26.68
C ASP A 299 -13.71 -4.92 25.35
N ILE A 300 -13.05 -5.59 24.41
CA ILE A 300 -12.87 -5.12 23.03
C ILE A 300 -13.49 -6.14 22.07
N TYR A 301 -14.27 -5.66 21.13
CA TYR A 301 -14.91 -6.45 20.08
C TYR A 301 -14.60 -5.88 18.70
N GLY A 302 -13.98 -6.64 17.81
CA GLY A 302 -13.90 -6.30 16.39
C GLY A 302 -15.29 -6.24 15.79
N GLY A 303 -16.09 -7.32 16.00
CA GLY A 303 -17.51 -7.36 15.71
C GLY A 303 -18.28 -8.07 16.82
N ALA A 304 -19.44 -7.54 17.19
CA ALA A 304 -20.30 -8.15 18.22
C ALA A 304 -21.72 -8.35 17.71
N GLY A 305 -22.20 -9.57 17.79
CA GLY A 305 -23.54 -9.95 17.41
C GLY A 305 -24.35 -10.48 18.59
N TYR A 306 -25.59 -10.00 18.72
CA TYR A 306 -26.56 -10.43 19.73
C TYR A 306 -27.83 -10.88 19.05
N ASN A 307 -28.53 -11.91 19.56
CA ASN A 307 -29.81 -12.41 19.06
C ASN A 307 -29.80 -12.81 17.57
N ASN A 308 -29.76 -14.06 17.22
CA ASN A 308 -29.97 -14.64 15.87
C ASN A 308 -29.40 -13.88 14.67
N LEU A 309 -28.25 -13.23 14.82
CA LEU A 309 -27.56 -12.58 13.70
C LEU A 309 -27.20 -13.55 12.57
N ALA A 310 -27.01 -13.03 11.37
CA ALA A 310 -26.65 -13.85 10.23
C ALA A 310 -25.17 -14.30 10.29
N ASN A 311 -24.23 -13.34 10.42
CA ASN A 311 -22.80 -13.61 10.45
C ASN A 311 -22.02 -12.55 11.23
N VAL A 312 -20.91 -12.97 11.85
CA VAL A 312 -19.89 -12.06 12.39
C VAL A 312 -18.54 -12.45 11.77
N SER A 313 -18.08 -11.74 10.73
CA SER A 313 -16.97 -12.23 9.94
C SER A 313 -15.98 -11.14 9.49
N GLY A 314 -14.73 -11.53 9.32
CA GLY A 314 -13.71 -10.64 8.76
C GLY A 314 -13.37 -9.43 9.62
N ASN A 315 -13.72 -9.41 10.90
CA ASN A 315 -13.42 -8.29 11.79
C ASN A 315 -12.01 -8.38 12.33
N THR A 316 -11.37 -7.22 12.54
CA THR A 316 -9.99 -7.15 12.99
C THR A 316 -9.84 -6.25 14.22
N VAL A 317 -9.11 -6.73 15.22
CA VAL A 317 -8.66 -5.95 16.40
C VAL A 317 -7.15 -5.89 16.40
N VAL A 318 -6.58 -4.69 16.49
CA VAL A 318 -5.14 -4.44 16.62
C VAL A 318 -4.90 -3.67 17.90
N ILE A 319 -4.01 -4.16 18.76
CA ILE A 319 -3.68 -3.54 20.05
C ILE A 319 -2.17 -3.43 20.17
N ASN A 320 -1.66 -2.22 20.31
CA ASN A 320 -0.25 -1.93 20.48
C ASN A 320 -0.02 -1.05 21.71
N ASN A 321 1.01 -1.35 22.47
CA ASN A 321 1.47 -0.58 23.65
C ASN A 321 0.31 -0.14 24.57
N SER A 322 -0.64 -1.03 24.84
CA SER A 322 -1.89 -0.72 25.54
C SER A 322 -2.20 -1.73 26.64
N THR A 323 -3.03 -1.33 27.60
CA THR A 323 -3.53 -2.23 28.66
C THR A 323 -5.03 -2.47 28.49
N VAL A 324 -5.44 -3.74 28.59
CA VAL A 324 -6.84 -4.16 28.50
C VAL A 324 -7.22 -4.95 29.74
N GLY A 325 -8.23 -4.46 30.48
CA GLY A 325 -8.74 -5.08 31.69
C GLY A 325 -9.75 -6.20 31.43
N GLY A 326 -10.41 -6.18 30.28
CA GLY A 326 -11.42 -7.14 29.87
C GLY A 326 -10.93 -8.21 28.91
N ASP A 327 -11.90 -8.90 28.28
CA ASP A 327 -11.66 -9.85 27.21
C ASP A 327 -11.51 -9.17 25.83
N VAL A 328 -10.78 -9.80 24.93
CA VAL A 328 -10.59 -9.32 23.54
C VAL A 328 -11.17 -10.34 22.58
N TYR A 329 -12.08 -9.91 21.73
CA TYR A 329 -12.72 -10.74 20.70
C TYR A 329 -12.47 -10.19 19.30
N GLY A 330 -11.95 -11.00 18.38
CA GLY A 330 -11.96 -10.65 16.95
C GLY A 330 -13.41 -10.53 16.46
N GLY A 331 -14.23 -11.57 16.72
CA GLY A 331 -15.67 -11.56 16.54
C GLY A 331 -16.36 -12.32 17.66
N LYS A 332 -17.49 -11.82 18.14
CA LYS A 332 -18.31 -12.50 19.16
C LYS A 332 -19.76 -12.57 18.72
N MET A 333 -20.38 -13.71 18.98
CA MET A 333 -21.83 -13.89 18.85
C MET A 333 -22.38 -14.62 20.08
N ASP A 334 -23.45 -14.09 20.65
CA ASP A 334 -24.22 -14.83 21.64
C ASP A 334 -25.11 -15.88 20.91
N ALA A 335 -25.37 -16.98 21.55
CA ALA A 335 -25.95 -18.21 21.02
C ALA A 335 -27.00 -18.05 19.90
N ALA A 336 -26.70 -18.56 18.71
CA ALA A 336 -27.63 -18.66 17.59
C ALA A 336 -27.30 -19.92 16.75
N PRO A 337 -28.06 -21.01 16.88
CA PRO A 337 -27.81 -22.23 16.13
C PRO A 337 -27.81 -21.99 14.61
N GLY A 338 -26.84 -22.57 13.90
CA GLY A 338 -26.76 -22.52 12.45
C GLY A 338 -26.16 -21.20 11.88
N LYS A 339 -25.57 -20.35 12.70
CA LYS A 339 -24.87 -19.10 12.27
C LYS A 339 -23.37 -19.24 12.37
N ILE A 340 -22.63 -18.41 11.63
CA ILE A 340 -21.18 -18.52 11.44
C ILE A 340 -20.48 -17.31 12.04
N VAL A 341 -19.46 -17.57 12.87
CA VAL A 341 -18.46 -16.59 13.30
C VAL A 341 -17.13 -17.01 12.73
N GLU A 342 -16.58 -16.26 11.76
CA GLU A 342 -15.38 -16.70 11.04
C GLU A 342 -14.51 -15.57 10.53
N ASN A 343 -13.27 -15.94 10.13
CA ASN A 343 -12.31 -15.06 9.50
C ASN A 343 -12.00 -13.80 10.33
N ASN A 344 -12.20 -13.86 11.65
CA ASN A 344 -11.89 -12.75 12.52
C ASN A 344 -10.43 -12.83 13.01
N THR A 345 -9.80 -11.67 13.20
CA THR A 345 -8.38 -11.58 13.54
C THR A 345 -8.16 -10.70 14.76
N VAL A 346 -7.32 -11.16 15.68
CA VAL A 346 -6.82 -10.36 16.81
C VAL A 346 -5.31 -10.29 16.75
N ILE A 347 -4.77 -9.08 16.79
CA ILE A 347 -3.34 -8.80 16.76
C ILE A 347 -2.98 -8.05 18.05
N ILE A 348 -2.07 -8.60 18.86
CA ILE A 348 -1.62 -7.99 20.11
C ILE A 348 -0.11 -7.84 20.08
N GLY A 349 0.35 -6.61 20.12
CA GLY A 349 1.75 -6.28 19.98
C GLY A 349 2.21 -5.08 20.82
N GLY A 350 3.44 -4.64 20.56
CA GLY A 350 4.01 -3.44 21.15
C GLY A 350 4.12 -3.44 22.67
N GLY A 351 4.27 -4.61 23.34
CA GLY A 351 4.32 -4.68 24.81
C GLY A 351 2.95 -4.55 25.48
N SER A 352 1.88 -4.80 24.75
CA SER A 352 0.51 -4.72 25.28
C SER A 352 0.24 -5.80 26.33
N LYS A 353 -0.60 -5.43 27.31
CA LYS A 353 -1.03 -6.34 28.38
C LYS A 353 -2.54 -6.54 28.37
N VAL A 354 -2.98 -7.80 28.30
CA VAL A 354 -4.40 -8.19 28.44
C VAL A 354 -4.55 -9.00 29.72
N THR A 355 -5.45 -8.55 30.61
CA THR A 355 -5.61 -9.21 31.93
C THR A 355 -6.60 -10.37 31.93
N ARG A 356 -7.42 -10.49 30.88
CA ARG A 356 -8.38 -11.59 30.67
C ARG A 356 -8.06 -12.37 29.40
N ASN A 357 -9.05 -12.98 28.82
CA ASN A 357 -8.87 -13.89 27.70
C ASN A 357 -8.86 -13.16 26.34
N VAL A 358 -8.23 -13.80 25.37
CA VAL A 358 -8.20 -13.36 23.97
C VAL A 358 -8.81 -14.46 23.10
N TYR A 359 -9.80 -14.09 22.29
CA TYR A 359 -10.53 -15.01 21.41
C TYR A 359 -10.41 -14.59 19.96
N ALA A 360 -9.96 -15.48 19.08
CA ALA A 360 -10.10 -15.24 17.64
C ALA A 360 -11.57 -15.12 17.26
N THR A 361 -12.38 -16.10 17.73
CA THR A 361 -13.83 -16.11 17.56
C THR A 361 -14.47 -16.49 18.89
N GLY A 362 -15.40 -15.68 19.40
CA GLY A 362 -16.20 -15.99 20.58
C GLY A 362 -17.60 -16.43 20.20
N TYR A 363 -17.95 -17.67 20.46
CA TYR A 363 -19.27 -18.20 20.15
C TYR A 363 -19.82 -19.05 21.30
N GLY A 364 -21.08 -18.81 21.69
CA GLY A 364 -21.71 -19.45 22.82
C GLY A 364 -22.16 -20.89 22.55
N SER A 365 -22.68 -21.21 21.33
CA SER A 365 -23.09 -22.55 20.90
C SER A 365 -23.31 -22.58 19.38
N GLY A 366 -22.54 -23.36 18.60
CA GLY A 366 -22.66 -23.52 17.14
C GLY A 366 -21.30 -23.67 16.42
N THR A 367 -21.28 -23.56 15.11
CA THR A 367 -20.09 -23.74 14.31
C THR A 367 -19.31 -22.43 14.19
N ALA A 368 -18.09 -22.39 14.73
CA ALA A 368 -17.17 -21.29 14.50
C ALA A 368 -16.18 -21.67 13.38
N GLY A 369 -16.19 -20.89 12.30
CA GLY A 369 -15.27 -21.03 11.16
C GLY A 369 -13.86 -20.50 11.49
N ALA A 370 -13.04 -20.24 10.48
CA ALA A 370 -11.67 -19.80 10.61
C ALA A 370 -11.47 -18.58 11.54
N GLY A 371 -10.33 -18.48 12.19
CA GLY A 371 -9.98 -17.36 13.05
C GLY A 371 -8.51 -17.33 13.40
N THR A 372 -7.97 -16.12 13.58
CA THR A 372 -6.52 -15.93 13.78
C THR A 372 -6.24 -15.07 15.00
N VAL A 373 -5.29 -15.50 15.84
CA VAL A 373 -4.66 -14.66 16.85
C VAL A 373 -3.19 -14.49 16.51
N ILE A 374 -2.70 -13.27 16.57
CA ILE A 374 -1.31 -12.92 16.32
C ILE A 374 -0.73 -12.26 17.57
N LEU A 375 0.36 -12.83 18.07
CA LEU A 375 1.10 -12.30 19.23
C LEU A 375 2.43 -11.70 18.76
N ASN A 376 2.62 -10.42 19.04
CA ASN A 376 3.80 -9.66 18.62
C ASN A 376 4.34 -8.82 19.81
N GLY A 377 4.88 -9.48 20.82
CA GLY A 377 5.36 -8.86 22.07
C GLY A 377 4.23 -8.64 23.10
N ALA A 378 3.34 -9.62 23.22
CA ALA A 378 2.17 -9.55 24.09
C ALA A 378 2.37 -10.20 25.45
N GLU A 379 1.75 -9.66 26.50
CA GLU A 379 1.56 -10.29 27.80
C GLU A 379 0.06 -10.50 28.06
N ILE A 380 -0.38 -11.75 28.18
CA ILE A 380 -1.78 -12.12 28.40
C ILE A 380 -1.86 -12.96 29.68
N THR A 381 -2.45 -12.41 30.74
CA THR A 381 -2.59 -13.14 32.02
C THR A 381 -3.78 -14.10 32.03
N GLY A 382 -4.63 -14.03 31.00
CA GLY A 382 -5.68 -15.00 30.73
C GLY A 382 -5.26 -16.05 29.68
N THR A 383 -6.24 -16.73 29.11
CA THR A 383 -6.04 -17.75 28.09
C THR A 383 -6.24 -17.17 26.69
N VAL A 384 -5.41 -17.61 25.74
CA VAL A 384 -5.58 -17.35 24.32
C VAL A 384 -6.35 -18.49 23.69
N LEU A 385 -7.50 -18.19 23.10
CA LEU A 385 -8.42 -19.21 22.60
C LEU A 385 -8.75 -18.99 21.10
N GLY A 386 -8.69 -20.05 20.34
CA GLY A 386 -9.25 -20.06 18.98
C GLY A 386 -10.75 -19.91 19.01
N ASN A 387 -11.41 -20.66 19.90
CA ASN A 387 -12.86 -20.62 20.15
C ASN A 387 -13.21 -21.33 21.49
N TYR A 388 -14.48 -21.29 21.90
CA TYR A 388 -14.99 -22.01 23.06
C TYR A 388 -15.24 -23.51 22.81
N ALA A 389 -15.53 -23.97 21.59
CA ALA A 389 -15.98 -25.33 21.30
C ALA A 389 -15.09 -26.06 20.28
N GLU A 390 -15.31 -25.95 19.00
CA GLU A 390 -14.62 -26.74 17.98
C GLU A 390 -13.48 -25.99 17.27
N CYS A 391 -12.40 -26.71 16.94
CA CYS A 391 -11.21 -26.15 16.30
C CYS A 391 -11.25 -26.47 14.80
N ILE A 392 -11.87 -25.61 14.00
CA ILE A 392 -11.80 -25.70 12.54
C ILE A 392 -11.09 -24.43 12.03
N ASP A 393 -9.95 -24.60 11.36
CA ASP A 393 -9.15 -23.52 10.76
C ASP A 393 -8.80 -22.39 11.74
N LYS A 394 -8.40 -22.73 12.96
CA LYS A 394 -7.94 -21.75 13.96
C LYS A 394 -6.43 -21.67 13.99
N THR A 395 -5.92 -20.47 13.81
CA THR A 395 -4.48 -20.24 13.72
C THR A 395 -3.97 -19.34 14.84
N LEU A 396 -2.88 -19.74 15.48
CA LEU A 396 -2.10 -18.92 16.41
C LEU A 396 -0.75 -18.60 15.77
N ASN A 397 -0.49 -17.33 15.53
CA ASN A 397 0.78 -16.84 14.97
C ASN A 397 1.57 -16.12 16.06
N ILE A 398 2.81 -16.51 16.27
CA ILE A 398 3.76 -15.88 17.19
C ILE A 398 4.85 -15.19 16.37
N CYS A 399 4.82 -13.83 16.34
CA CYS A 399 5.62 -13.03 15.42
C CYS A 399 6.79 -12.26 16.06
N SER A 400 7.03 -12.45 17.38
CA SER A 400 8.14 -11.82 18.08
C SER A 400 8.64 -12.68 19.22
N LEU A 401 9.78 -12.29 19.80
CA LEU A 401 10.31 -12.87 21.03
C LEU A 401 9.50 -12.42 22.27
N ASN A 402 9.63 -13.19 23.35
CA ASN A 402 9.16 -12.86 24.70
C ASN A 402 7.64 -12.67 24.85
N ASN A 403 6.82 -13.29 23.99
CA ASN A 403 5.40 -13.35 24.27
C ASN A 403 5.12 -14.20 25.50
N LYS A 404 4.19 -13.76 26.37
CA LYS A 404 3.78 -14.46 27.57
C LYS A 404 2.28 -14.62 27.63
N VAL A 405 1.79 -15.82 27.83
CA VAL A 405 0.36 -16.11 28.03
C VAL A 405 0.19 -17.04 29.23
N ASN A 406 -0.98 -16.99 29.88
CA ASN A 406 -1.24 -17.98 30.92
C ASN A 406 -1.35 -19.38 30.32
N ALA A 407 -2.20 -19.53 29.32
CA ALA A 407 -2.38 -20.76 28.53
C ALA A 407 -2.92 -20.42 27.13
N PHE A 408 -2.96 -21.41 26.27
CA PHE A 408 -3.69 -21.31 24.99
C PHE A 408 -4.38 -22.63 24.69
N SER A 409 -5.48 -22.57 23.91
CA SER A 409 -6.21 -23.77 23.49
C SER A 409 -7.07 -23.51 22.25
N SER A 410 -7.60 -24.58 21.68
CA SER A 410 -8.54 -24.51 20.55
C SER A 410 -7.95 -23.93 19.27
N PHE A 411 -6.68 -24.22 18.99
CA PHE A 411 -6.02 -23.96 17.71
C PHE A 411 -5.68 -25.29 17.05
N ASP A 412 -5.77 -25.34 15.72
CA ASP A 412 -5.34 -26.48 14.91
C ASP A 412 -3.98 -26.21 14.23
N THR A 413 -3.61 -24.95 14.09
CA THR A 413 -2.31 -24.54 13.52
C THR A 413 -1.62 -23.53 14.43
N ILE A 414 -0.34 -23.73 14.69
CA ILE A 414 0.53 -22.80 15.41
C ILE A 414 1.75 -22.49 14.54
N ASN A 415 1.96 -21.21 14.23
CA ASN A 415 3.10 -20.76 13.44
C ASN A 415 3.99 -19.84 14.27
N PHE A 416 5.28 -20.08 14.20
CA PHE A 416 6.31 -19.26 14.82
C PHE A 416 7.13 -18.55 13.74
N TYR A 417 7.12 -17.24 13.77
CA TYR A 417 7.88 -16.36 12.87
C TYR A 417 9.08 -15.82 13.64
N VAL A 418 10.20 -16.53 13.56
CA VAL A 418 11.42 -16.17 14.26
C VAL A 418 11.95 -14.85 13.70
N PRO A 419 12.02 -13.77 14.50
CA PRO A 419 12.43 -12.47 13.99
C PRO A 419 13.94 -12.42 13.69
N LYS A 420 14.37 -11.46 12.89
CA LYS A 420 15.75 -11.32 12.41
C LYS A 420 16.80 -11.13 13.52
N ASP A 421 16.39 -10.56 14.64
CA ASP A 421 17.24 -10.29 15.82
C ASP A 421 17.27 -11.43 16.84
N ALA A 422 16.60 -12.55 16.54
CA ALA A 422 16.65 -13.76 17.37
C ALA A 422 18.09 -14.30 17.45
N LYS A 423 18.48 -14.71 18.65
CA LYS A 423 19.79 -15.28 18.96
C LYS A 423 19.63 -16.64 19.61
N ASN A 424 20.71 -17.42 19.66
CA ASN A 424 20.71 -18.69 20.35
C ASN A 424 20.04 -18.60 21.74
N ASN A 425 19.18 -19.58 22.05
CA ASN A 425 18.34 -19.68 23.25
C ASN A 425 17.26 -18.58 23.40
N ALA A 426 16.98 -17.78 22.38
CA ALA A 426 15.85 -16.86 22.41
C ALA A 426 14.53 -17.61 22.56
N THR A 427 13.55 -17.00 23.25
CA THR A 427 12.23 -17.58 23.49
C THR A 427 11.14 -16.79 22.79
N MET A 428 10.28 -17.48 22.06
CA MET A 428 9.15 -16.88 21.32
C MET A 428 7.89 -16.77 22.18
N LEU A 429 7.47 -17.88 22.81
CA LEU A 429 6.26 -17.96 23.62
C LEU A 429 6.53 -18.70 24.92
N THR A 430 6.13 -18.10 26.05
CA THR A 430 6.13 -18.74 27.36
C THR A 430 4.70 -18.85 27.88
N THR A 431 4.32 -20.04 28.38
CA THR A 431 3.10 -20.19 29.15
C THR A 431 3.39 -20.13 30.64
N THR A 432 2.56 -19.41 31.41
CA THR A 432 2.76 -19.19 32.86
C THR A 432 1.81 -20.03 33.70
N SER A 433 0.90 -20.80 33.11
CA SER A 433 0.06 -21.77 33.82
C SER A 433 0.94 -22.85 34.45
N GLY A 434 0.67 -23.18 35.70
CA GLY A 434 1.27 -24.34 36.35
C GLY A 434 0.64 -25.68 35.97
N SER A 435 -0.20 -25.69 34.90
CA SER A 435 -0.87 -26.90 34.38
C SER A 435 -0.29 -27.26 33.00
N SER A 436 -0.30 -28.58 32.68
CA SER A 436 0.12 -29.06 31.38
C SER A 436 -0.70 -28.46 30.24
N ILE A 437 -0.04 -28.15 29.13
CA ILE A 437 -0.70 -27.70 27.90
C ILE A 437 -1.01 -28.90 27.02
N ASP A 438 -2.28 -29.09 26.69
CA ASP A 438 -2.75 -30.16 25.82
C ASP A 438 -2.84 -29.69 24.38
N LEU A 439 -2.07 -30.33 23.49
CA LEU A 439 -1.98 -30.04 22.07
C LEU A 439 -2.84 -31.00 21.21
N ALA A 440 -3.78 -31.76 21.80
CA ALA A 440 -4.60 -32.75 21.07
C ALA A 440 -5.34 -32.17 19.84
N ASN A 441 -5.70 -30.90 19.88
CA ASN A 441 -6.38 -30.23 18.76
C ASN A 441 -5.40 -29.62 17.74
N VAL A 442 -4.10 -29.54 18.06
CA VAL A 442 -3.10 -28.97 17.18
C VAL A 442 -2.68 -30.00 16.14
N LYS A 443 -3.00 -29.74 14.88
CA LYS A 443 -2.64 -30.60 13.75
C LYS A 443 -1.22 -30.31 13.24
N THR A 444 -0.82 -29.03 13.30
CA THR A 444 0.42 -28.59 12.70
C THR A 444 1.09 -27.52 13.55
N ILE A 445 2.40 -27.65 13.74
CA ILE A 445 3.30 -26.61 14.29
C ILE A 445 4.35 -26.32 13.23
N ARG A 446 4.52 -25.04 12.87
CA ARG A 446 5.50 -24.61 11.87
C ARG A 446 6.37 -23.51 12.43
N ALA A 447 7.64 -23.49 12.03
CA ALA A 447 8.56 -22.40 12.29
C ALA A 447 9.21 -21.92 10.99
N GLY A 448 9.28 -20.63 10.83
CA GLY A 448 10.05 -19.98 9.78
C GLY A 448 10.89 -18.86 10.35
N VAL A 449 11.92 -18.46 9.62
CA VAL A 449 12.88 -17.44 10.04
C VAL A 449 12.71 -16.21 9.17
N ALA A 450 12.66 -15.05 9.81
CA ALA A 450 12.55 -13.78 9.11
C ALA A 450 13.74 -13.57 8.17
N ASN A 451 13.51 -12.79 7.13
CA ASN A 451 14.58 -12.28 6.29
C ASN A 451 15.67 -11.63 7.15
N TRP A 452 16.91 -11.72 6.68
CA TRP A 452 18.06 -11.09 7.33
C TRP A 452 18.43 -11.66 8.70
N SER A 453 18.03 -12.90 8.99
CA SER A 453 18.42 -13.60 10.21
C SER A 453 19.92 -13.86 10.24
N THR A 454 20.49 -13.77 11.45
CA THR A 454 21.91 -14.07 11.72
C THR A 454 22.12 -15.41 12.46
N LEU A 455 21.11 -16.26 12.50
CA LEU A 455 21.18 -17.59 13.10
C LEU A 455 22.22 -18.46 12.39
N LYS A 456 22.89 -19.32 13.18
CA LYS A 456 23.98 -20.18 12.73
C LYS A 456 23.69 -21.63 13.07
N LYS A 457 24.40 -22.53 12.40
CA LYS A 457 24.38 -23.95 12.71
C LYS A 457 24.61 -24.21 14.22
N GLY A 458 23.71 -24.97 14.80
CA GLY A 458 23.73 -25.32 16.22
C GLY A 458 22.97 -24.36 17.14
N ASP A 459 22.49 -23.21 16.62
CA ASP A 459 21.60 -22.36 17.39
C ASP A 459 20.26 -23.05 17.65
N VAL A 460 19.70 -22.80 18.83
CA VAL A 460 18.41 -23.32 19.28
C VAL A 460 17.50 -22.14 19.63
N ILE A 461 16.32 -22.10 19.07
CA ILE A 461 15.28 -21.14 19.42
C ILE A 461 14.18 -21.87 20.18
N ASN A 462 13.86 -21.40 21.39
CA ASN A 462 12.76 -21.93 22.17
C ASN A 462 11.44 -21.35 21.58
N LEU A 463 10.75 -22.12 20.76
CA LEU A 463 9.48 -21.73 20.15
C LEU A 463 8.38 -21.63 21.22
N LEU A 464 8.24 -22.67 22.03
CA LEU A 464 7.28 -22.76 23.14
C LEU A 464 8.00 -23.26 24.38
N VAL A 465 7.86 -22.54 25.48
CA VAL A 465 8.35 -22.92 26.80
C VAL A 465 7.16 -23.03 27.76
N THR A 466 7.03 -24.17 28.42
CA THR A 466 5.94 -24.37 29.41
C THR A 466 6.50 -24.67 30.81
N GLY A 467 5.72 -24.37 31.82
CA GLY A 467 6.09 -24.72 33.22
C GLY A 467 5.94 -26.20 33.52
N ASP A 468 5.14 -26.93 32.75
CA ASP A 468 4.80 -28.35 32.93
C ASP A 468 4.90 -29.11 31.61
N GLU A 469 4.72 -30.43 31.64
CA GLU A 469 4.82 -31.32 30.48
C GLU A 469 3.80 -30.95 29.38
N LEU A 470 4.23 -31.04 28.13
CA LEU A 470 3.37 -30.93 26.94
C LEU A 470 2.69 -32.27 26.67
N LYS A 471 1.39 -32.27 26.49
CA LYS A 471 0.61 -33.46 26.17
C LYS A 471 0.16 -33.45 24.71
N ASN A 472 0.05 -34.65 24.13
CA ASN A 472 -0.45 -34.89 22.77
C ASN A 472 0.23 -34.02 21.70
N VAL A 473 1.55 -33.92 21.78
CA VAL A 473 2.34 -33.14 20.81
C VAL A 473 2.12 -33.67 19.40
N PRO A 474 1.79 -32.83 18.41
CA PRO A 474 1.48 -33.28 17.06
C PRO A 474 2.72 -33.85 16.37
N VAL A 475 2.53 -34.88 15.54
CA VAL A 475 3.61 -35.49 14.75
C VAL A 475 4.06 -34.57 13.61
N ASN A 476 3.17 -33.69 13.15
CA ASN A 476 3.46 -32.75 12.05
C ASN A 476 4.09 -31.46 12.59
N MET A 477 5.39 -31.53 12.85
CA MET A 477 6.22 -30.36 13.17
C MET A 477 7.23 -30.16 12.04
N SER A 478 7.32 -28.94 11.50
CA SER A 478 8.13 -28.66 10.33
C SER A 478 8.71 -27.25 10.33
N THR A 479 9.80 -27.09 9.59
CA THR A 479 10.31 -25.78 9.17
C THR A 479 9.77 -25.44 7.78
N THR A 480 9.66 -24.17 7.47
CA THR A 480 9.22 -23.71 6.16
C THR A 480 9.75 -22.32 5.86
N ASN A 481 10.16 -22.11 4.62
CA ASN A 481 10.42 -20.78 4.07
C ASN A 481 9.15 -20.15 3.45
N LYS A 482 8.06 -20.92 3.38
CA LYS A 482 6.78 -20.51 2.77
C LYS A 482 5.72 -20.40 3.85
N LEU A 483 5.85 -19.40 4.73
CA LEU A 483 4.81 -19.08 5.73
C LEU A 483 3.65 -18.23 5.17
N ASP A 484 3.74 -17.83 3.95
CA ASP A 484 2.93 -16.84 3.25
C ASP A 484 1.51 -17.26 2.93
N GLU A 485 1.21 -18.51 2.72
CA GLU A 485 -0.18 -18.97 2.57
C GLU A 485 -0.98 -18.76 3.84
N VAL A 486 -0.33 -18.86 4.99
CA VAL A 486 -0.92 -18.61 6.31
C VAL A 486 -1.09 -17.12 6.55
N THR A 487 -0.24 -16.30 5.98
CA THR A 487 -0.07 -14.90 6.29
C THR A 487 -0.88 -13.96 5.40
N LYS A 488 -1.32 -14.38 4.22
CA LYS A 488 -2.21 -13.58 3.35
C LYS A 488 -3.49 -13.08 4.01
N LYS A 489 -3.83 -13.60 5.20
CA LYS A 489 -5.01 -13.21 5.99
C LYS A 489 -4.69 -12.34 7.20
N ALA A 490 -3.43 -12.10 7.49
CA ALA A 490 -2.98 -11.31 8.64
C ALA A 490 -2.08 -10.18 8.17
N GLU A 491 -2.28 -8.96 8.66
CA GLU A 491 -1.50 -7.79 8.26
C GLU A 491 -0.05 -7.77 8.82
N ILE A 492 0.35 -8.78 9.58
CA ILE A 492 1.69 -8.88 10.16
C ILE A 492 2.32 -10.19 9.72
N ILE A 493 3.25 -10.09 8.82
CA ILE A 493 3.84 -11.24 8.17
C ILE A 493 5.35 -11.09 8.07
N SER A 494 6.09 -12.14 8.43
CA SER A 494 7.47 -12.28 8.03
C SER A 494 7.60 -13.34 6.93
N SER A 495 7.95 -12.94 5.73
CA SER A 495 8.45 -13.85 4.73
C SER A 495 9.96 -13.97 4.85
N SER A 496 10.55 -15.11 4.48
CA SER A 496 11.98 -15.32 4.60
C SER A 496 12.63 -15.31 3.23
N LEU A 497 13.59 -14.40 3.01
CA LEU A 497 14.51 -14.46 1.87
C LEU A 497 15.70 -15.42 2.11
N VAL A 498 15.64 -16.21 3.19
CA VAL A 498 16.66 -17.18 3.55
C VAL A 498 16.10 -18.58 3.56
N GLU A 499 16.90 -19.56 3.20
CA GLU A 499 16.61 -20.98 3.41
C GLU A 499 17.04 -21.37 4.81
N LEU A 500 16.14 -22.08 5.48
CA LEU A 500 16.36 -22.67 6.79
C LEU A 500 16.49 -24.18 6.65
N ASP A 501 17.64 -24.72 6.98
CA ASP A 501 17.77 -26.12 7.28
C ASP A 501 17.77 -26.29 8.81
N GLY A 502 16.65 -26.74 9.31
CA GLY A 502 16.43 -26.90 10.73
C GLY A 502 15.32 -27.90 11.04
N THR A 503 15.20 -28.26 12.29
CA THR A 503 14.20 -29.20 12.78
C THR A 503 13.40 -28.58 13.90
N VAL A 504 12.08 -28.69 13.82
CA VAL A 504 11.18 -28.40 14.94
C VAL A 504 10.96 -29.69 15.70
N GLU A 505 11.35 -29.70 16.97
CA GLU A 505 11.32 -30.90 17.80
C GLU A 505 10.91 -30.63 19.23
N LEU A 506 10.45 -31.65 19.93
CA LEU A 506 10.23 -31.63 21.38
C LEU A 506 11.61 -31.72 22.07
N SER A 507 11.84 -30.89 23.08
CA SER A 507 13.08 -30.94 23.86
C SER A 507 13.15 -32.16 24.78
N ASP A 508 14.35 -32.55 25.21
CA ASP A 508 14.61 -33.70 26.06
C ASP A 508 13.83 -33.72 27.40
N ASN A 509 13.30 -32.58 27.82
CA ASN A 509 12.52 -32.45 29.06
C ASN A 509 11.00 -32.50 28.86
N ASP A 510 10.53 -32.75 27.64
CA ASP A 510 9.11 -32.79 27.24
C ASP A 510 8.29 -31.53 27.60
N LYS A 511 8.97 -30.40 27.85
CA LYS A 511 8.33 -29.12 28.23
C LYS A 511 8.43 -28.04 27.19
N ASN A 512 9.33 -28.20 26.21
CA ASN A 512 9.60 -27.16 25.25
C ASN A 512 9.49 -27.70 23.83
N ILE A 513 9.00 -26.89 22.92
CA ILE A 513 9.17 -27.08 21.49
C ILE A 513 10.26 -26.13 21.02
N VAL A 514 11.24 -26.66 20.31
CA VAL A 514 12.41 -25.90 19.88
C VAL A 514 12.59 -25.98 18.38
N LEU A 515 13.17 -24.93 17.80
CA LEU A 515 13.74 -24.93 16.45
C LEU A 515 15.25 -25.04 16.60
N LYS A 516 15.83 -26.13 16.07
CA LYS A 516 17.26 -26.35 16.01
C LYS A 516 17.76 -26.10 14.61
N ILE A 517 18.75 -25.25 14.48
CA ILE A 517 19.36 -24.92 13.18
C ILE A 517 20.42 -25.98 12.86
N ASN A 518 20.22 -26.73 11.77
CA ASN A 518 21.10 -27.84 11.35
C ASN A 518 22.26 -27.38 10.48
N GLU A 519 22.03 -26.33 9.66
CA GLU A 519 23.04 -25.71 8.81
C GLU A 519 23.00 -24.18 8.96
N ASP A 520 24.05 -23.50 8.50
CA ASP A 520 24.05 -22.05 8.46
C ASP A 520 22.95 -21.56 7.51
N VAL A 521 22.26 -20.50 7.93
CA VAL A 521 21.20 -19.88 7.13
C VAL A 521 21.79 -19.31 5.84
N LYS A 522 21.19 -19.61 4.70
CA LYS A 522 21.63 -19.15 3.36
C LYS A 522 20.49 -18.46 2.62
N PRO A 523 20.79 -17.61 1.62
CA PRO A 523 19.77 -17.00 0.79
C PRO A 523 18.88 -18.03 0.11
N ALA A 524 17.58 -17.79 0.11
CA ALA A 524 16.63 -18.60 -0.66
C ALA A 524 16.85 -18.41 -2.16
N GLU A 525 16.61 -19.46 -2.98
CA GLU A 525 16.77 -19.36 -4.44
C GLU A 525 15.86 -18.26 -5.04
N ALA A 526 14.70 -18.01 -4.46
CA ALA A 526 13.79 -16.95 -4.87
C ALA A 526 14.41 -15.53 -4.84
N THR A 527 15.45 -15.30 -4.01
CA THR A 527 16.17 -14.01 -3.98
C THR A 527 16.94 -13.73 -5.27
N LYS A 528 17.16 -14.73 -6.12
CA LYS A 528 17.71 -14.57 -7.45
C LYS A 528 16.88 -13.60 -8.30
N SER A 529 15.55 -13.59 -8.16
CA SER A 529 14.67 -12.67 -8.87
C SER A 529 15.02 -11.21 -8.59
N LEU A 530 15.41 -10.88 -7.35
CA LEU A 530 15.89 -9.55 -6.98
C LEU A 530 17.19 -9.17 -7.70
N VAL A 531 18.04 -10.12 -8.04
CA VAL A 531 19.32 -9.86 -8.72
C VAL A 531 19.17 -9.84 -10.25
N GLU A 532 18.13 -10.45 -10.78
CA GLU A 532 17.87 -10.53 -12.24
C GLU A 532 17.57 -9.18 -12.88
N THR A 533 17.12 -8.15 -12.12
CA THR A 533 17.05 -6.77 -12.60
C THR A 533 18.39 -6.32 -13.18
N ARG A 534 19.48 -6.55 -12.44
CA ARG A 534 20.84 -6.16 -12.86
C ARG A 534 21.30 -6.91 -14.10
N ALA A 535 20.96 -8.21 -14.22
CA ALA A 535 21.20 -8.96 -15.44
C ALA A 535 20.38 -8.39 -16.62
N GLY A 536 19.13 -8.02 -16.40
CA GLY A 536 18.27 -7.38 -17.39
C GLY A 536 18.79 -5.99 -17.84
N GLU A 537 19.32 -5.19 -16.92
CA GLU A 537 19.98 -3.92 -17.22
C GLU A 537 21.21 -4.12 -18.11
N MET A 538 22.12 -5.05 -17.76
CA MET A 538 23.29 -5.36 -18.56
C MET A 538 22.90 -5.91 -19.94
N ALA A 539 21.89 -6.77 -20.05
CA ALA A 539 21.34 -7.24 -21.30
C ALA A 539 20.83 -6.09 -22.19
N PHE A 540 20.16 -5.13 -21.59
CA PHE A 540 19.65 -3.96 -22.30
C PHE A 540 20.79 -3.01 -22.77
N LEU A 541 21.84 -2.81 -21.95
CA LEU A 541 23.07 -2.10 -22.37
C LEU A 541 23.79 -2.81 -23.52
N ASN A 542 23.78 -4.15 -23.53
CA ASN A 542 24.32 -4.94 -24.64
C ASN A 542 23.50 -4.77 -25.93
N ASN A 543 22.18 -4.66 -25.85
CA ASN A 543 21.33 -4.30 -26.99
C ASN A 543 21.60 -2.88 -27.49
N ALA A 544 21.87 -1.93 -26.59
CA ALA A 544 22.29 -0.59 -26.96
C ALA A 544 23.63 -0.59 -27.74
N ALA A 545 24.58 -1.45 -27.32
CA ALA A 545 25.83 -1.66 -28.07
C ALA A 545 25.56 -2.21 -29.47
N ASP A 546 24.69 -3.20 -29.59
CA ASP A 546 24.35 -3.81 -30.87
C ASP A 546 23.67 -2.79 -31.83
N LEU A 547 22.82 -1.89 -31.31
CA LEU A 547 22.24 -0.80 -32.09
C LEU A 547 23.32 0.17 -32.59
N ALA A 548 24.17 0.66 -31.68
CA ALA A 548 25.21 1.65 -31.98
C ALA A 548 26.19 1.10 -33.04
N ILE A 549 26.69 -0.11 -32.84
CA ILE A 549 27.70 -0.76 -33.68
C ILE A 549 27.13 -1.36 -34.96
N GLY A 550 25.85 -1.66 -34.99
CA GLY A 550 25.12 -2.11 -36.16
C GLY A 550 24.57 -0.94 -36.98
N LYS A 551 23.36 -0.55 -36.72
CA LYS A 551 22.63 0.48 -37.51
C LYS A 551 23.19 1.90 -37.26
N GLY A 552 23.68 2.18 -36.05
CA GLY A 552 24.31 3.44 -35.73
C GLY A 552 25.50 3.73 -36.67
N PHE A 553 26.46 2.80 -36.76
CA PHE A 553 27.60 2.94 -37.67
C PHE A 553 27.20 3.03 -39.15
N LEU A 554 26.29 2.16 -39.59
CA LEU A 554 25.84 2.15 -40.97
C LEU A 554 25.13 3.45 -41.35
N SER A 555 24.30 4.02 -40.46
CA SER A 555 23.62 5.30 -40.69
C SER A 555 24.60 6.47 -40.63
N ALA A 556 25.54 6.44 -39.68
CA ALA A 556 26.60 7.46 -39.57
C ALA A 556 27.48 7.49 -40.85
N GLN A 557 27.87 6.31 -41.35
CA GLN A 557 28.65 6.20 -42.59
C GLN A 557 27.85 6.69 -43.78
N ALA A 558 26.58 6.27 -43.96
CA ALA A 558 25.71 6.72 -45.05
C ALA A 558 25.52 8.26 -44.98
N ALA A 559 25.30 8.83 -43.81
CA ALA A 559 25.21 10.27 -43.62
C ALA A 559 26.47 11.01 -44.09
N ALA A 560 27.64 10.53 -43.64
CA ALA A 560 28.90 11.14 -43.93
C ALA A 560 29.35 10.96 -45.40
N GLU A 561 28.95 9.87 -46.09
CA GLU A 561 29.19 9.65 -47.54
C GLU A 561 28.37 10.58 -48.41
N ALA A 562 27.19 10.99 -47.97
CA ALA A 562 26.29 11.89 -48.67
C ALA A 562 26.74 13.35 -48.68
N GLU A 563 27.61 13.76 -47.75
CA GLU A 563 28.11 15.14 -47.59
C GLU A 563 29.21 15.49 -48.62
N THR A 564 28.86 16.38 -49.56
CA THR A 564 29.80 16.85 -50.59
C THR A 564 30.74 17.96 -50.11
N ASN A 565 30.44 18.62 -48.97
CA ASN A 565 31.13 19.82 -48.48
C ASN A 565 32.07 19.61 -47.25
N LYS A 566 32.40 18.39 -46.87
CA LYS A 566 33.31 18.05 -45.78
C LYS A 566 32.78 18.47 -44.36
N GLY A 567 31.48 18.69 -44.22
CA GLY A 567 30.84 19.05 -42.93
C GLY A 567 30.49 17.84 -42.08
N TYR A 568 29.68 18.10 -41.04
CA TYR A 568 29.02 17.06 -40.25
C TYR A 568 27.59 16.87 -40.72
N THR A 569 27.15 15.62 -40.88
CA THR A 569 25.79 15.26 -41.25
C THR A 569 25.11 14.51 -40.17
N THR A 570 23.82 14.72 -39.96
CA THR A 570 23.03 14.06 -38.92
C THR A 570 22.63 12.64 -39.29
N PHE A 571 22.62 11.76 -38.29
CA PHE A 571 22.09 10.42 -38.43
C PHE A 571 21.23 10.03 -37.22
N ALA A 572 20.32 9.09 -37.42
CA ALA A 572 19.57 8.46 -36.34
C ALA A 572 19.48 6.96 -36.59
N ALA A 573 19.45 6.19 -35.52
CA ALA A 573 19.19 4.75 -35.57
C ALA A 573 18.28 4.35 -34.40
N ILE A 574 17.27 3.54 -34.67
CA ILE A 574 16.33 3.05 -33.67
C ILE A 574 16.28 1.51 -33.71
N SER A 575 16.10 0.88 -32.58
CA SER A 575 15.87 -0.53 -32.42
C SER A 575 14.64 -0.77 -31.54
N ALA A 576 13.78 -1.71 -31.94
CA ALA A 576 12.73 -2.27 -31.08
C ALA A 576 13.00 -3.77 -30.94
N ALA A 577 13.03 -4.29 -29.72
CA ALA A 577 13.43 -5.65 -29.43
C ALA A 577 12.45 -6.35 -28.48
N ASP A 578 12.21 -7.63 -28.74
CA ASP A 578 11.51 -8.57 -27.86
C ASP A 578 12.47 -9.77 -27.66
N MET A 579 13.12 -9.82 -26.51
CA MET A 579 14.25 -10.68 -26.23
C MET A 579 14.05 -11.46 -24.94
N ARG A 580 14.57 -12.68 -24.91
CA ARG A 580 14.72 -13.52 -23.73
C ARG A 580 16.19 -13.81 -23.48
N TYR A 581 16.59 -13.71 -22.23
CA TYR A 581 17.94 -13.98 -21.75
C TYR A 581 17.90 -15.13 -20.74
N GLU A 582 18.66 -16.19 -21.02
CA GLU A 582 18.77 -17.35 -20.15
C GLU A 582 19.81 -17.07 -19.05
N THR A 583 19.35 -16.91 -17.82
CA THR A 583 20.14 -16.52 -16.62
C THR A 583 20.37 -17.70 -15.67
N GLY A 584 20.00 -18.92 -16.09
CA GLY A 584 19.80 -20.11 -15.25
C GLY A 584 18.32 -20.29 -14.85
N SER A 585 17.53 -19.29 -14.95
CA SER A 585 16.13 -19.04 -15.19
C SER A 585 16.04 -18.19 -16.46
N TYR A 586 15.10 -17.24 -16.56
CA TYR A 586 15.11 -16.32 -17.70
C TYR A 586 14.52 -14.94 -17.39
N VAL A 587 15.03 -13.96 -18.15
CA VAL A 587 14.51 -12.59 -18.17
C VAL A 587 13.99 -12.26 -19.57
N ASP A 588 12.71 -11.93 -19.68
CA ASP A 588 12.11 -11.38 -20.89
C ASP A 588 12.24 -9.85 -20.86
N SER A 589 12.68 -9.25 -21.97
CA SER A 589 12.86 -7.79 -22.09
C SER A 589 12.25 -7.30 -23.42
N LYS A 590 11.36 -6.31 -23.31
CA LYS A 590 10.69 -5.67 -24.45
C LYS A 590 10.92 -4.18 -24.39
N GLY A 591 11.57 -3.65 -25.40
CA GLY A 591 11.93 -2.25 -25.37
C GLY A 591 12.42 -1.69 -26.69
N TRP A 592 12.86 -0.46 -26.61
CA TRP A 592 13.41 0.26 -27.75
C TRP A 592 14.63 1.10 -27.33
N GLY A 593 15.50 1.34 -28.28
CA GLY A 593 16.68 2.19 -28.13
C GLY A 593 16.80 3.14 -29.33
N LEU A 594 17.39 4.30 -29.11
CA LEU A 594 17.60 5.37 -30.08
C LEU A 594 19.02 5.89 -29.97
N ASN A 595 19.68 6.05 -31.10
CA ASN A 595 20.93 6.78 -31.23
C ASN A 595 20.72 7.95 -32.21
N VAL A 596 21.14 9.15 -31.81
CA VAL A 596 21.12 10.34 -32.64
C VAL A 596 22.48 11.00 -32.59
N GLY A 597 23.03 11.37 -33.71
CA GLY A 597 24.36 11.92 -33.73
C GLY A 597 24.73 12.64 -35.01
N PHE A 598 26.00 12.99 -35.07
CA PHE A 598 26.60 13.63 -36.23
C PHE A 598 27.74 12.76 -36.76
N ALA A 599 27.89 12.69 -38.05
CA ALA A 599 28.95 11.92 -38.66
C ALA A 599 29.77 12.78 -39.64
N ARG A 600 31.03 12.47 -39.75
CA ARG A 600 31.97 13.10 -40.71
C ARG A 600 32.94 12.09 -41.25
N ILE A 601 33.25 12.13 -42.57
CA ILE A 601 34.30 11.37 -43.20
C ILE A 601 35.56 12.27 -43.37
N ILE A 602 36.70 11.71 -43.02
CA ILE A 602 38.02 12.24 -43.34
C ILE A 602 38.65 11.31 -44.37
N ASN A 603 38.77 11.78 -45.59
CA ASN A 603 39.48 11.07 -46.66
C ASN A 603 41.00 11.17 -46.46
N LYS A 604 41.64 10.05 -46.27
CA LYS A 604 43.12 9.90 -46.22
C LYS A 604 43.60 9.33 -47.56
N GLU A 605 44.90 9.32 -47.77
CA GLU A 605 45.48 8.78 -49.03
C GLU A 605 45.10 7.33 -49.28
N ASN A 606 45.11 6.48 -48.26
CA ASN A 606 44.84 5.03 -48.37
C ASN A 606 43.58 4.50 -47.59
N SER A 607 42.83 5.41 -46.95
CA SER A 607 41.65 5.00 -46.17
C SER A 607 40.61 6.11 -46.05
N LYS A 608 39.42 5.76 -45.60
CA LYS A 608 38.34 6.67 -45.20
C LYS A 608 38.10 6.53 -43.74
N LEU A 609 38.27 7.57 -42.94
CA LEU A 609 37.99 7.59 -41.50
C LEU A 609 36.63 8.26 -41.28
N THR A 610 35.64 7.49 -40.80
CA THR A 610 34.36 8.00 -40.33
C THR A 610 34.47 8.23 -38.82
N LEU A 611 34.03 9.41 -38.35
CA LEU A 611 33.93 9.80 -36.94
C LEU A 611 32.48 10.17 -36.65
N ALA A 612 31.93 9.67 -35.54
CA ALA A 612 30.51 9.87 -35.19
C ALA A 612 30.26 9.96 -33.68
N PRO A 613 30.19 11.19 -33.12
CA PRO A 613 29.64 11.42 -31.79
C PRO A 613 28.12 11.20 -31.80
N LEU A 614 27.59 10.67 -30.71
CA LEU A 614 26.15 10.37 -30.56
C LEU A 614 25.66 10.55 -29.12
N VAL A 615 24.35 10.74 -29.03
CA VAL A 615 23.56 10.59 -27.81
C VAL A 615 22.75 9.29 -27.94
N GLU A 616 22.68 8.53 -26.89
CA GLU A 616 21.88 7.31 -26.84
C GLU A 616 20.85 7.36 -25.72
N TYR A 617 19.67 6.82 -26.00
CA TYR A 617 18.59 6.68 -25.04
C TYR A 617 17.84 5.38 -25.33
N GLY A 618 17.35 4.72 -24.26
CA GLY A 618 16.50 3.57 -24.42
C GLY A 618 15.66 3.30 -23.18
N ARG A 619 14.54 2.62 -23.43
CA ARG A 619 13.65 2.14 -22.37
C ARG A 619 13.10 0.76 -22.72
N ALA A 620 13.10 -0.15 -21.76
CA ALA A 620 12.56 -1.49 -21.87
C ALA A 620 11.78 -1.85 -20.61
N ASN A 621 10.70 -2.61 -20.75
CA ASN A 621 10.10 -3.34 -19.65
C ASN A 621 10.71 -4.75 -19.62
N TYR A 622 10.93 -5.27 -18.43
CA TYR A 622 11.42 -6.63 -18.27
C TYR A 622 10.54 -7.41 -17.29
N ALA A 623 10.59 -8.73 -17.39
CA ALA A 623 10.02 -9.66 -16.43
C ALA A 623 10.99 -10.82 -16.20
N SER A 624 11.26 -11.12 -14.94
CA SER A 624 12.07 -12.23 -14.46
C SER A 624 11.18 -13.40 -14.10
N PHE A 625 11.59 -14.62 -14.45
CA PHE A 625 10.84 -15.84 -14.20
C PHE A 625 11.80 -16.91 -13.65
N LEU A 626 11.63 -17.28 -12.39
CA LEU A 626 12.36 -18.38 -11.78
C LEU A 626 11.64 -19.71 -11.98
N ASN A 627 12.39 -20.82 -11.81
CA ASN A 627 11.86 -22.18 -11.98
C ASN A 627 10.84 -22.59 -10.92
N ASP A 628 10.84 -21.94 -9.76
CA ASP A 628 9.90 -22.15 -8.64
C ASP A 628 8.58 -21.37 -8.81
N GLY A 629 8.45 -20.59 -9.89
CA GLY A 629 7.28 -19.74 -10.16
C GLY A 629 7.41 -18.31 -9.64
N THR A 630 8.49 -17.96 -8.95
CA THR A 630 8.78 -16.58 -8.54
C THR A 630 8.86 -15.68 -9.76
N ARG A 631 8.20 -14.53 -9.70
CA ARG A 631 8.18 -13.54 -10.77
C ARG A 631 8.46 -12.15 -10.22
N GLY A 632 9.29 -11.40 -10.96
CA GLY A 632 9.49 -9.98 -10.78
C GLY A 632 9.41 -9.25 -12.11
N ASP A 633 8.98 -8.02 -12.12
CA ASP A 633 8.93 -7.17 -13.31
C ASP A 633 9.32 -5.73 -12.99
N GLY A 634 9.62 -4.97 -14.02
CA GLY A 634 10.03 -3.60 -13.91
C GLY A 634 10.40 -2.99 -15.26
N TYR A 635 11.03 -1.84 -15.19
CA TYR A 635 11.60 -1.21 -16.40
C TYR A 635 13.10 -0.95 -16.24
N ASN A 636 13.77 -0.80 -17.39
CA ASN A 636 15.15 -0.38 -17.52
C ASN A 636 15.22 0.81 -18.47
N GLN A 637 15.99 1.83 -18.12
CA GLN A 637 16.15 3.04 -18.91
C GLN A 637 17.59 3.51 -18.87
N TYR A 638 18.18 3.80 -20.06
CA TYR A 638 19.51 4.41 -20.12
C TYR A 638 19.50 5.74 -20.89
N LEU A 639 20.42 6.62 -20.51
CA LEU A 639 20.77 7.84 -21.23
C LEU A 639 22.28 7.98 -21.26
N GLY A 640 22.87 8.17 -22.41
CA GLY A 640 24.32 8.24 -22.52
C GLY A 640 24.81 9.03 -23.71
N LEU A 641 26.11 9.15 -23.72
CA LEU A 641 26.89 9.75 -24.81
C LEU A 641 27.84 8.69 -25.39
N GLY A 642 28.08 8.76 -26.68
CA GLY A 642 29.01 7.86 -27.34
C GLY A 642 29.85 8.53 -28.43
N PHE A 643 30.93 7.90 -28.76
CA PHE A 643 31.77 8.26 -29.88
C PHE A 643 32.15 6.99 -30.66
N MET A 644 31.98 6.99 -31.96
CA MET A 644 32.29 5.90 -32.85
C MET A 644 33.30 6.32 -33.90
N ALA A 645 34.21 5.43 -34.26
CA ALA A 645 35.22 5.64 -35.31
C ALA A 645 35.35 4.37 -36.18
N LYS A 646 35.44 4.53 -37.52
CA LYS A 646 35.70 3.45 -38.46
C LYS A 646 36.68 3.91 -39.53
N ASP A 647 37.80 3.20 -39.70
CA ASP A 647 38.76 3.46 -40.75
C ASP A 647 38.76 2.33 -41.80
N GLU A 648 38.29 2.65 -43.02
CA GLU A 648 38.14 1.72 -44.11
C GLU A 648 39.29 1.89 -45.13
N LEU A 649 40.11 0.86 -45.31
CA LEU A 649 41.24 0.83 -46.24
C LEU A 649 40.77 0.54 -47.67
N LYS A 650 41.51 0.98 -48.66
CA LYS A 650 41.21 0.74 -50.09
C LYS A 650 41.18 -0.73 -50.51
N ASN A 651 41.81 -1.61 -49.72
CA ASN A 651 41.82 -3.07 -49.93
C ASN A 651 40.59 -3.82 -49.36
N GLY A 652 39.56 -3.07 -48.86
CA GLY A 652 38.36 -3.58 -48.25
C GLY A 652 38.52 -4.00 -46.78
N THR A 653 39.71 -3.89 -46.17
CA THR A 653 39.89 -4.13 -44.72
C THR A 653 39.40 -2.89 -43.98
N TYR A 654 38.77 -3.05 -42.83
CA TYR A 654 38.41 -1.95 -41.96
C TYR A 654 38.65 -2.27 -40.46
N TYR A 655 38.85 -1.20 -39.69
CA TYR A 655 38.94 -1.22 -38.25
C TYR A 655 37.85 -0.30 -37.69
N GLU A 656 37.20 -0.74 -36.63
CA GLU A 656 36.16 0.07 -35.99
C GLU A 656 36.31 0.04 -34.47
N GLY A 657 35.87 1.10 -33.83
CA GLY A 657 35.84 1.19 -32.37
C GLY A 657 34.82 2.20 -31.89
N SER A 658 34.38 1.99 -30.67
CA SER A 658 33.49 2.94 -30.00
C SER A 658 33.73 2.99 -28.51
N VAL A 659 33.38 4.12 -27.92
CA VAL A 659 33.26 4.33 -26.46
C VAL A 659 31.91 4.93 -26.17
N ARG A 660 31.23 4.43 -25.15
CA ARG A 660 29.95 4.92 -24.69
C ARG A 660 29.96 4.97 -23.18
N PHE A 661 29.32 5.99 -22.60
CA PHE A 661 29.17 6.14 -21.16
C PHE A 661 27.84 6.82 -20.87
N GLY A 662 27.26 6.52 -19.74
CA GLY A 662 25.95 7.07 -19.38
C GLY A 662 25.45 6.55 -18.06
N HIS A 663 24.17 6.76 -17.88
CA HIS A 663 23.42 6.47 -16.67
C HIS A 663 22.33 5.45 -16.96
N MET A 664 22.16 4.48 -16.07
CA MET A 664 21.17 3.44 -16.10
C MET A 664 20.27 3.53 -14.88
N LYS A 665 18.97 3.50 -15.09
CA LYS A 665 17.95 3.39 -14.04
C LYS A 665 17.06 2.21 -14.32
N GLY A 666 16.60 1.59 -13.24
CA GLY A 666 15.61 0.52 -13.29
C GLY A 666 14.76 0.50 -12.04
N ASP A 667 13.73 -0.31 -12.05
CA ASP A 667 12.96 -0.66 -10.88
C ASP A 667 12.69 -2.17 -10.85
N TYR A 668 12.33 -2.66 -9.70
CA TYR A 668 11.86 -4.01 -9.48
C TYR A 668 10.56 -3.97 -8.67
N ASN A 669 9.57 -4.73 -9.14
CA ASN A 669 8.34 -5.06 -8.42
C ASN A 669 8.09 -6.55 -8.57
N GLY A 670 7.89 -7.24 -7.46
CA GLY A 670 7.64 -8.68 -7.53
C GLY A 670 7.52 -9.34 -6.18
N ASP A 671 7.17 -10.61 -6.23
CA ASP A 671 7.13 -11.47 -5.06
C ASP A 671 8.46 -12.20 -4.94
N ALA A 672 9.27 -11.84 -3.97
CA ALA A 672 10.43 -12.61 -3.59
C ALA A 672 10.07 -13.55 -2.45
N ASN A 673 9.96 -14.84 -2.73
CA ASN A 673 9.55 -15.85 -1.78
C ASN A 673 8.21 -15.52 -1.10
N THR A 674 7.24 -15.01 -1.92
CA THR A 674 5.86 -14.66 -1.54
C THR A 674 5.69 -13.39 -0.69
N ASP A 675 6.76 -12.65 -0.47
CA ASP A 675 6.68 -11.31 0.04
C ASP A 675 6.81 -10.29 -1.10
N PHE A 676 5.98 -9.27 -1.09
CA PHE A 676 6.10 -8.17 -2.03
C PHE A 676 7.41 -7.41 -1.77
N ALA A 677 8.26 -7.33 -2.79
CA ALA A 677 9.49 -6.58 -2.75
C ALA A 677 9.53 -5.54 -3.88
N ASN A 678 9.94 -4.33 -3.57
CA ASN A 678 10.21 -3.32 -4.58
C ASN A 678 11.45 -2.48 -4.23
N TYR A 679 12.14 -2.02 -5.27
CA TYR A 679 13.27 -1.11 -5.15
C TYR A 679 13.56 -0.44 -6.49
N ASP A 680 14.30 0.66 -6.46
CA ASP A 680 14.81 1.37 -7.62
C ASP A 680 16.32 1.18 -7.72
N THR A 681 16.87 1.05 -8.95
CA THR A 681 18.32 1.03 -9.23
C THR A 681 18.77 2.31 -9.89
N ASP A 682 20.00 2.71 -9.54
CA ASP A 682 20.66 3.90 -10.08
C ASP A 682 22.17 3.66 -10.23
N SER A 683 22.66 3.58 -11.47
CA SER A 683 24.05 3.23 -11.75
C SER A 683 24.58 3.89 -13.01
N ASN A 684 25.91 3.90 -13.16
CA ASN A 684 26.57 4.39 -14.35
C ASN A 684 27.13 3.22 -15.16
N TYR A 685 27.26 3.43 -16.47
CA TYR A 685 27.94 2.46 -17.33
C TYR A 685 29.04 3.09 -18.18
N LEU A 686 30.00 2.26 -18.53
CA LEU A 686 31.07 2.55 -19.48
C LEU A 686 31.19 1.36 -20.43
N ALA A 687 31.18 1.59 -21.73
CA ALA A 687 31.25 0.53 -22.70
C ALA A 687 32.27 0.86 -23.82
N PHE A 688 33.01 -0.18 -24.24
CA PHE A 688 33.98 -0.13 -25.33
C PHE A 688 33.66 -1.20 -26.36
N HIS A 689 33.98 -0.91 -27.61
CA HIS A 689 33.95 -1.86 -28.68
C HIS A 689 35.16 -1.68 -29.57
N ALA A 690 35.70 -2.78 -30.06
CA ALA A 690 36.76 -2.83 -31.09
C ALA A 690 36.41 -3.92 -32.12
N GLY A 691 36.55 -3.63 -33.37
CA GLY A 691 36.28 -4.58 -34.44
C GLY A 691 37.24 -4.47 -35.60
N VAL A 692 37.39 -5.57 -36.33
CA VAL A 692 38.11 -5.68 -37.59
C VAL A 692 37.28 -6.46 -38.57
N GLY A 693 37.24 -6.06 -39.83
CA GLY A 693 36.58 -6.78 -40.86
C GLY A 693 37.21 -6.60 -42.24
N LYS A 694 36.71 -7.40 -43.18
CA LYS A 694 37.13 -7.34 -44.55
C LYS A 694 35.95 -7.60 -45.50
N VAL A 695 35.73 -6.63 -46.37
CA VAL A 695 34.76 -6.74 -47.49
C VAL A 695 35.48 -7.36 -48.65
N VAL A 696 34.94 -8.45 -49.16
CA VAL A 696 35.44 -9.19 -50.32
C VAL A 696 34.38 -9.18 -51.44
N ASP A 697 34.66 -8.56 -52.57
CA ASP A 697 33.78 -8.58 -53.69
C ASP A 697 33.74 -9.97 -54.37
N ILE A 698 32.54 -10.51 -54.50
CA ILE A 698 32.28 -11.76 -55.25
C ILE A 698 32.07 -11.45 -56.75
N ASN A 699 31.35 -10.41 -57.03
CA ASN A 699 31.09 -9.91 -58.38
C ASN A 699 30.70 -8.41 -58.30
N ALA A 700 30.33 -7.79 -59.43
CA ALA A 700 30.00 -6.34 -59.50
C ALA A 700 28.85 -5.92 -58.55
N ASP A 701 27.92 -6.85 -58.23
CA ASP A 701 26.71 -6.56 -57.46
C ASP A 701 26.70 -7.23 -56.09
N SER A 702 27.69 -8.03 -55.73
CA SER A 702 27.67 -8.80 -54.48
C SER A 702 29.04 -8.81 -53.78
N ASN A 703 29.03 -8.66 -52.48
CA ASN A 703 30.20 -8.84 -51.62
C ASN A 703 29.84 -9.58 -50.35
N ILE A 704 30.86 -10.11 -49.68
CA ILE A 704 30.77 -10.63 -48.33
C ILE A 704 31.65 -9.79 -47.43
N ASP A 705 31.07 -9.36 -46.31
CA ASP A 705 31.73 -8.69 -45.21
C ASP A 705 31.99 -9.70 -44.06
N TYR A 706 33.24 -10.12 -43.85
CA TYR A 706 33.70 -10.94 -42.73
C TYR A 706 34.15 -10.03 -41.61
N TYR A 707 33.68 -10.29 -40.37
CA TYR A 707 34.04 -9.44 -39.24
C TYR A 707 34.23 -10.22 -37.95
N GLY A 708 35.10 -9.67 -37.12
CA GLY A 708 35.28 -10.03 -35.73
C GLY A 708 35.18 -8.78 -34.84
N LYS A 709 34.38 -8.85 -33.80
CA LYS A 709 34.12 -7.72 -32.91
C LYS A 709 34.28 -8.17 -31.47
N PHE A 710 34.83 -7.31 -30.64
CA PHE A 710 34.93 -7.45 -29.20
C PHE A 710 34.18 -6.30 -28.52
N PHE A 711 33.41 -6.63 -27.48
CA PHE A 711 32.63 -5.69 -26.70
C PHE A 711 33.01 -5.82 -25.23
N TYR A 712 33.10 -4.72 -24.56
CA TYR A 712 33.20 -4.62 -23.11
C TYR A 712 32.18 -3.62 -22.61
N THR A 713 31.38 -4.01 -21.60
CA THR A 713 30.47 -3.14 -20.91
C THR A 713 30.68 -3.33 -19.41
N HIS A 714 30.88 -2.22 -18.70
CA HIS A 714 30.97 -2.15 -17.25
C HIS A 714 29.80 -1.35 -16.72
N GLN A 715 29.12 -1.85 -15.72
CA GLN A 715 28.08 -1.17 -14.95
C GLN A 715 28.50 -1.10 -13.49
N THR A 716 28.42 0.09 -12.87
CA THR A 716 28.87 0.30 -11.49
C THR A 716 28.00 -0.45 -10.48
N SER A 717 28.55 -0.71 -9.30
CA SER A 717 27.80 -1.19 -8.13
C SER A 717 26.70 -0.21 -7.73
N ASP A 718 25.70 -0.71 -7.02
CA ASP A 718 24.60 0.05 -6.45
C ASP A 718 24.17 -0.56 -5.12
N THR A 719 23.71 0.26 -4.18
CA THR A 719 23.13 -0.17 -2.91
C THR A 719 21.71 0.34 -2.83
N VAL A 720 20.75 -0.56 -2.77
CA VAL A 720 19.32 -0.22 -2.75
C VAL A 720 18.68 -0.58 -1.42
N ASP A 721 17.64 0.17 -1.06
CA ASP A 721 16.75 -0.20 0.04
C ASP A 721 15.56 -0.98 -0.55
N ILE A 722 15.55 -2.31 -0.33
CA ILE A 722 14.41 -3.14 -0.72
C ILE A 722 13.29 -2.89 0.28
N ARG A 723 12.17 -2.42 -0.24
CA ARG A 723 10.93 -2.24 0.52
C ARG A 723 10.14 -3.54 0.49
N THR A 724 9.87 -4.06 1.67
CA THR A 724 9.05 -5.26 1.86
C THR A 724 7.90 -4.95 2.82
N SER A 725 6.94 -5.86 2.95
CA SER A 725 5.86 -5.75 3.95
C SER A 725 6.38 -5.62 5.40
N PHE A 726 7.66 -5.86 5.64
CA PHE A 726 8.31 -5.89 6.99
C PHE A 726 9.32 -4.79 7.23
N GLY A 727 9.41 -3.84 6.32
CA GLY A 727 10.36 -2.74 6.41
C GLY A 727 11.47 -2.82 5.36
N ASP A 728 12.27 -1.80 5.32
CA ASP A 728 13.32 -1.62 4.32
C ASP A 728 14.59 -2.36 4.73
N THR A 729 15.26 -2.97 3.76
CA THR A 729 16.54 -3.64 3.96
C THR A 729 17.50 -3.31 2.83
N LYS A 730 18.78 -3.13 3.19
CA LYS A 730 19.84 -2.85 2.22
C LYS A 730 20.27 -4.11 1.48
N PHE A 731 20.39 -3.94 0.17
CA PHE A 731 20.87 -4.95 -0.75
C PHE A 731 22.01 -4.33 -1.57
N ASP A 732 23.20 -4.92 -1.48
CA ASP A 732 24.39 -4.42 -2.14
C ASP A 732 24.61 -5.17 -3.45
N PHE A 733 24.42 -4.50 -4.58
CA PHE A 733 24.72 -5.02 -5.91
C PHE A 733 26.18 -4.72 -6.27
N ASP A 734 26.92 -5.73 -6.65
CA ASP A 734 28.26 -5.58 -7.20
C ASP A 734 28.22 -4.93 -8.59
N SER A 735 29.38 -4.44 -9.04
CA SER A 735 29.55 -4.03 -10.43
C SER A 735 29.47 -5.24 -11.36
N ILE A 736 28.94 -5.04 -12.56
CA ILE A 736 28.82 -6.09 -13.58
C ILE A 736 29.72 -5.76 -14.75
N ASN A 737 30.40 -6.81 -15.27
CA ASN A 737 31.20 -6.73 -16.48
C ASN A 737 30.61 -7.71 -17.52
N SER A 738 30.47 -7.25 -18.75
CA SER A 738 30.16 -8.07 -19.93
C SER A 738 31.33 -8.02 -20.90
N TYR A 739 31.81 -9.18 -21.30
CA TYR A 739 32.85 -9.35 -22.30
C TYR A 739 32.30 -10.22 -23.42
N ARG A 740 32.00 -9.65 -24.58
CA ARG A 740 31.43 -10.38 -25.71
C ARG A 740 32.36 -10.39 -26.89
N THR A 741 32.37 -11.51 -27.60
CA THR A 741 33.04 -11.63 -28.92
C THR A 741 31.99 -12.06 -29.93
N ARG A 742 31.97 -11.37 -31.09
CA ARG A 742 31.10 -11.73 -32.21
C ARG A 742 31.95 -11.98 -33.45
N LEU A 743 31.76 -13.14 -34.07
CA LEU A 743 32.36 -13.51 -35.36
C LEU A 743 31.22 -13.70 -36.35
N GLY A 744 31.28 -13.05 -37.51
CA GLY A 744 30.19 -13.08 -38.48
C GLY A 744 30.60 -12.86 -39.92
N ALA A 745 29.65 -13.17 -40.77
CA ALA A 745 29.72 -12.90 -42.21
C ALA A 745 28.41 -12.36 -42.68
N ARG A 746 28.46 -11.29 -43.47
CA ARG A 746 27.26 -10.65 -44.07
C ARG A 746 27.42 -10.57 -45.58
N TRP A 747 26.53 -11.23 -46.29
CA TRP A 747 26.39 -11.11 -47.76
C TRP A 747 25.56 -9.89 -48.09
N ASN A 748 26.04 -9.02 -48.97
CA ASN A 748 25.35 -7.87 -49.51
C ASN A 748 25.11 -8.06 -51.01
N LYS A 749 23.92 -7.79 -51.46
CA LYS A 749 23.50 -7.86 -52.88
C LYS A 749 22.87 -6.54 -53.29
N LYS A 750 23.53 -5.84 -54.24
CA LYS A 750 22.94 -4.66 -54.90
C LYS A 750 21.82 -5.12 -55.78
N LEU A 751 20.65 -4.62 -55.58
CA LEU A 751 19.45 -4.87 -56.39
C LEU A 751 19.37 -3.87 -57.59
N ASN A 752 19.82 -2.65 -57.33
CA ASN A 752 19.97 -1.56 -58.31
C ASN A 752 20.98 -0.53 -57.79
N ALA A 753 21.07 0.64 -58.38
CA ALA A 753 21.99 1.70 -57.99
C ALA A 753 21.75 2.25 -56.58
N ARG A 754 20.55 2.12 -56.01
CA ARG A 754 20.14 2.66 -54.73
C ARG A 754 19.94 1.55 -53.68
N ASP A 755 19.38 0.43 -54.09
CA ASP A 755 18.89 -0.59 -53.20
C ASP A 755 19.88 -1.74 -53.02
N THR A 756 20.12 -2.12 -51.82
CA THR A 756 20.98 -3.25 -51.44
C THR A 756 20.24 -4.12 -50.41
N PHE A 757 20.09 -5.40 -50.70
CA PHE A 757 19.66 -6.40 -49.73
C PHE A 757 20.91 -6.99 -49.05
N TYR A 758 20.80 -7.38 -47.78
CA TYR A 758 21.82 -8.12 -47.06
C TYR A 758 21.24 -9.22 -46.18
N ALA A 759 22.02 -10.30 -46.04
CA ALA A 759 21.78 -11.38 -45.11
C ALA A 759 23.07 -11.78 -44.39
N GLY A 760 23.01 -12.00 -43.08
CA GLY A 760 24.19 -12.33 -42.34
C GLY A 760 23.96 -13.39 -41.28
N LEU A 761 25.04 -14.08 -40.92
CA LEU A 761 25.11 -15.02 -39.80
C LEU A 761 26.27 -14.64 -38.93
N ALA A 762 26.06 -14.70 -37.62
CA ALA A 762 27.13 -14.51 -36.67
C ALA A 762 27.00 -15.43 -35.45
N TRP A 763 28.13 -15.74 -34.86
CA TRP A 763 28.25 -16.34 -33.55
C TRP A 763 28.66 -15.31 -32.54
N ASP A 764 27.97 -15.24 -31.40
CA ASP A 764 28.20 -14.33 -30.28
C ASP A 764 28.48 -15.15 -29.03
N TYR A 765 29.50 -14.80 -28.28
CA TYR A 765 29.84 -15.47 -27.04
C TYR A 765 30.06 -14.44 -25.92
N GLU A 766 29.28 -14.57 -24.85
CA GLU A 766 29.43 -13.82 -23.58
C GLU A 766 30.32 -14.62 -22.63
N PHE A 767 31.46 -14.03 -22.20
CA PHE A 767 32.44 -14.67 -21.33
C PHE A 767 32.19 -14.49 -19.86
N ASP A 768 31.39 -13.46 -19.46
CA ASP A 768 31.09 -13.12 -18.06
C ASP A 768 29.59 -12.71 -17.95
N SER A 769 29.27 -11.52 -17.53
CA SER A 769 27.93 -11.02 -17.32
C SER A 769 27.20 -11.73 -16.16
N GLU A 770 27.91 -11.86 -15.04
CA GLU A 770 27.36 -12.36 -13.78
C GLU A 770 26.88 -11.20 -12.93
N ALA A 771 25.59 -11.18 -12.58
CA ALA A 771 25.04 -10.22 -11.64
C ALA A 771 25.17 -10.78 -10.22
N ARG A 772 25.98 -10.14 -9.39
CA ARG A 772 26.20 -10.52 -8.00
C ARG A 772 25.59 -9.50 -7.06
N ALA A 773 25.08 -10.00 -5.95
CA ALA A 773 24.57 -9.16 -4.87
C ALA A 773 24.77 -9.84 -3.53
N SER A 774 24.77 -9.04 -2.48
CA SER A 774 24.82 -9.53 -1.11
C SER A 774 23.89 -8.74 -0.20
N PHE A 775 23.47 -9.40 0.85
CA PHE A 775 22.68 -8.78 1.90
C PHE A 775 23.08 -9.40 3.24
N ASN A 776 23.19 -8.56 4.26
CA ASN A 776 23.54 -8.99 5.60
C ASN A 776 24.76 -9.95 5.66
N GLY A 777 25.73 -9.76 4.75
CA GLY A 777 26.92 -10.58 4.63
C GLY A 777 26.74 -11.92 3.91
N MET A 778 25.56 -12.21 3.37
CA MET A 778 25.25 -13.41 2.58
C MET A 778 25.18 -13.06 1.10
N ALA A 779 25.78 -13.89 0.24
CA ALA A 779 25.72 -13.74 -1.21
C ALA A 779 24.39 -14.31 -1.74
N ALA A 780 23.65 -13.52 -2.51
CA ALA A 780 22.44 -13.97 -3.20
C ALA A 780 22.80 -14.90 -4.39
N PRO A 781 21.88 -15.79 -4.83
CA PRO A 781 22.08 -16.58 -6.04
C PRO A 781 22.36 -15.70 -7.26
N THR A 782 23.37 -16.08 -8.04
CA THR A 782 23.94 -15.26 -9.10
C THR A 782 23.35 -15.61 -10.47
N PRO A 783 22.53 -14.76 -11.11
CA PRO A 783 22.17 -14.93 -12.50
C PRO A 783 23.35 -14.65 -13.44
N THR A 784 23.48 -15.46 -14.50
CA THR A 784 24.56 -15.32 -15.48
C THR A 784 24.07 -15.49 -16.92
N MET A 785 24.48 -14.59 -17.80
CA MET A 785 24.20 -14.67 -19.24
C MET A 785 25.37 -15.29 -20.03
N LYS A 786 26.40 -15.80 -19.37
CA LYS A 786 27.55 -16.43 -19.99
C LYS A 786 27.16 -17.57 -20.93
N GLY A 787 27.71 -17.57 -22.14
CA GLY A 787 27.50 -18.62 -23.12
C GLY A 787 27.30 -18.12 -24.55
N SER A 788 26.94 -19.07 -25.43
CA SER A 788 26.85 -18.88 -26.88
C SER A 788 25.46 -18.46 -27.35
N SER A 789 25.42 -17.60 -28.37
CA SER A 789 24.22 -17.25 -29.14
C SER A 789 24.53 -17.20 -30.63
N GLY A 790 23.56 -17.55 -31.45
CA GLY A 790 23.59 -17.35 -32.89
C GLY A 790 22.74 -16.15 -33.29
N LEU A 791 23.22 -15.39 -34.28
CA LEU A 791 22.52 -14.24 -34.84
C LEU A 791 22.27 -14.46 -36.33
N LEU A 792 21.02 -14.30 -36.75
CA LEU A 792 20.60 -14.17 -38.14
C LEU A 792 20.25 -12.70 -38.40
N GLU A 793 20.85 -12.09 -39.42
CA GLU A 793 20.58 -10.73 -39.86
C GLU A 793 19.94 -10.75 -41.23
N LEU A 794 18.85 -10.01 -41.46
CA LEU A 794 18.26 -9.72 -42.75
C LEU A 794 17.98 -8.22 -42.84
N GLY A 795 18.19 -7.63 -44.02
CA GLY A 795 17.83 -6.25 -44.16
C GLY A 795 17.97 -5.69 -45.59
N TRP A 796 17.53 -4.46 -45.69
CA TRP A 796 17.49 -3.69 -46.93
C TRP A 796 17.96 -2.25 -46.67
N LYS A 797 18.83 -1.78 -47.59
CA LYS A 797 19.38 -0.41 -47.55
C LYS A 797 18.94 0.33 -48.81
N MET A 798 18.54 1.57 -48.66
CA MET A 798 18.27 2.51 -49.71
C MET A 798 19.20 3.72 -49.54
N LYS A 799 19.99 4.00 -50.56
CA LYS A 799 20.86 5.20 -50.58
C LYS A 799 20.06 6.43 -51.00
N ALA A 800 20.45 7.58 -50.45
CA ALA A 800 19.96 8.88 -50.95
C ALA A 800 20.22 9.10 -52.43
N SER A 801 19.44 9.96 -53.07
CA SER A 801 19.62 10.45 -54.42
C SER A 801 19.33 11.93 -54.50
N LYS A 802 19.64 12.57 -55.63
CA LYS A 802 19.35 14.00 -55.85
C LYS A 802 17.85 14.33 -55.73
N GLU A 803 16.98 13.38 -55.99
CA GLU A 803 15.53 13.54 -55.89
C GLU A 803 14.96 13.17 -54.51
N ASN A 804 15.69 12.35 -53.73
CA ASN A 804 15.27 11.94 -52.42
C ASN A 804 16.50 11.95 -51.47
N PRO A 805 16.66 12.99 -50.63
CA PRO A 805 17.83 13.19 -49.81
C PRO A 805 17.90 12.27 -48.58
N VAL A 806 17.07 11.25 -48.48
CA VAL A 806 17.00 10.34 -47.35
C VAL A 806 17.65 9.00 -47.65
N SER A 807 18.58 8.53 -46.86
CA SER A 807 19.03 7.14 -46.81
C SER A 807 18.30 6.40 -45.68
N VAL A 808 17.90 5.16 -45.97
CA VAL A 808 17.18 4.28 -45.05
C VAL A 808 17.88 2.93 -44.98
N ASP A 809 18.03 2.36 -43.77
CA ASP A 809 18.54 1.01 -43.57
C ASP A 809 17.59 0.28 -42.59
N LEU A 810 16.79 -0.67 -43.13
CA LEU A 810 15.90 -1.50 -42.32
C LEU A 810 16.55 -2.87 -42.09
N GLY A 811 16.41 -3.41 -40.88
CA GLY A 811 16.93 -4.74 -40.55
C GLY A 811 16.09 -5.47 -39.52
N LEU A 812 16.06 -6.78 -39.71
CA LEU A 812 15.47 -7.75 -38.79
C LEU A 812 16.57 -8.67 -38.32
N ASN A 813 16.73 -8.80 -36.99
CA ASN A 813 17.66 -9.73 -36.36
C ASN A 813 16.89 -10.79 -35.61
N GLY A 814 17.29 -12.04 -35.77
CA GLY A 814 16.81 -13.19 -35.03
C GLY A 814 17.94 -13.79 -34.20
N TRP A 815 17.67 -14.07 -32.93
CA TRP A 815 18.65 -14.62 -31.98
C TRP A 815 18.22 -16.00 -31.49
N VAL A 816 19.19 -16.89 -31.29
CA VAL A 816 19.02 -18.24 -30.71
C VAL A 816 20.17 -18.56 -29.76
N GLY A 817 19.89 -19.24 -28.67
CA GLY A 817 20.90 -19.62 -27.65
C GLY A 817 20.66 -18.93 -26.31
N LYS A 818 21.74 -18.47 -25.66
CA LYS A 818 21.68 -17.77 -24.36
C LYS A 818 20.85 -16.51 -24.40
N GLN A 819 20.95 -15.74 -25.47
CA GLN A 819 19.95 -14.74 -25.84
C GLN A 819 19.14 -15.23 -27.05
N ARG A 820 17.82 -15.04 -27.02
CA ARG A 820 16.92 -15.42 -28.10
C ARG A 820 15.80 -14.40 -28.24
N GLY A 821 15.26 -14.29 -29.42
CA GLY A 821 14.21 -13.33 -29.73
C GLY A 821 14.44 -12.62 -31.04
N VAL A 822 13.79 -11.48 -31.20
CA VAL A 822 13.84 -10.70 -32.42
C VAL A 822 14.06 -9.22 -32.12
N SER A 823 14.78 -8.55 -33.02
CA SER A 823 14.85 -7.09 -33.02
C SER A 823 14.64 -6.53 -34.41
N PHE A 824 13.81 -5.51 -34.51
CA PHE A 824 13.65 -4.67 -35.69
C PHE A 824 14.49 -3.43 -35.53
N ASN A 825 15.30 -3.10 -36.54
CA ASN A 825 16.22 -1.99 -36.46
C ASN A 825 16.03 -1.10 -37.70
N ALA A 826 16.05 0.22 -37.54
CA ALA A 826 16.01 1.17 -38.62
C ALA A 826 17.07 2.24 -38.41
N GLY A 827 17.76 2.58 -39.53
CA GLY A 827 18.72 3.66 -39.57
C GLY A 827 18.29 4.71 -40.60
N PHE A 828 18.53 5.97 -40.31
CA PHE A 828 18.17 7.09 -41.14
C PHE A 828 19.32 8.09 -41.22
N SER A 829 19.53 8.65 -42.41
CA SER A 829 20.35 9.82 -42.56
C SER A 829 19.72 10.78 -43.58
N TRP A 830 19.92 12.05 -43.36
CA TRP A 830 19.33 13.11 -44.15
C TRP A 830 20.43 13.98 -44.77
N GLU A 831 20.41 14.14 -46.07
CA GLU A 831 21.24 15.09 -46.78
C GLU A 831 20.53 16.44 -46.87
N PHE A 832 21.19 17.50 -46.43
CA PHE A 832 20.64 18.85 -46.50
C PHE A 832 21.13 19.56 -47.77
#